data_630c532662610ff2b59011368c601345
#
_entry.id   630c532662610ff2b59011368c601345
#
_cell.length_a   1.000
_cell.length_b   1.000
_cell.length_c   1.000
_cell.angle_alpha   90.00
_cell.angle_beta   90.00
_cell.angle_gamma   90.00
#
_symmetry.space_group_name_H-M   'P 1'
#
loop_
_entity.id
_entity.type
_entity.pdbx_description
1 polymer ?
#
loop_
_entity_poly.entity_id
_entity_poly.type
_entity_poly.pdbx_seq_one_letter_code
_entity_poly.pdbx_strand_id
1 'polypeptide(L)'
;MTVRRDHMMKKNAKLWLVVVVGAAALVLSACKAKSPAPPSGQSSGAGSFAAEEGRENTGSTTNPPEAAQAPEAAQAAEGQAAKSRLRPRLEDDYYEYVNWDILSETRIPGDSSSWSYLYQLDQDAYATLDQLLKETVKKRPSLEMGSTEQKIADFYRTALDEEARAAAGLGGLAPYLESVRSAATIPQYLESLAGLRRDLGLASLINVQKTEDLRDSSQYVYYFFQPDLGPGKEILEDGTMGSFLDEYQSYIGRVMEYSGMEPGDAGKAASEILAFQRELAAATLPLSRRQDPDVYYNPYTAAQLQQLLSNVDVPAYLDALGIAGRDFYVVTDVKALEACNDWLTEDHLELLKNYTVFSLLSDMSLYLTPQMQGNALAWHNFQNGIAEMKAADKLAGEMTQSMFGFEFGRLYAEQSFSEEDKENVTAMIRQILAAYKKRILALDWMGDETKANAVKKLDSMTLKVGYPDHFTDIHAAARITPPEEGGTLIGNVLALMRAETAFDLEEGKKPVDKEKWAMTPQTVNAYYNPSGNEIVFPAGILQEPFYSPEADLATDMGGIGMVIAHEISHAFDSSGAMYDEKGNYKMWWTEEDLENFRALAGKVADYYDGQEGFEGRFVNGEQTLGENIADLGSLSCITSIVGDDTDGLRALFTRFATIWASKYTDEAMIRRLNTDVHSPAKVRVNAVLCNTDAFYLAYPQLREGDKMYLAPEQRVGIW
;
A
#
# COMPACT_ATOMS: atom_id res chain seq x y z
N MET A 1 -1.68 33.55 40.57
CA MET A 1 -2.58 32.99 39.53
C MET A 1 -1.90 32.84 38.16
N THR A 2 -0.72 33.33 37.94
CA THR A 2 0.01 33.34 36.66
C THR A 2 0.84 32.06 36.41
N VAL A 3 1.22 31.32 37.45
CA VAL A 3 2.08 30.13 37.35
C VAL A 3 1.30 28.84 37.01
N ARG A 4 -0.03 28.84 37.15
CA ARG A 4 -0.85 27.69 36.77
C ARG A 4 -1.30 27.70 35.31
N ARG A 5 -1.24 28.83 34.61
CA ARG A 5 -1.57 28.96 33.19
C ARG A 5 -0.46 28.44 32.28
N ASP A 6 0.81 28.67 32.67
CA ASP A 6 1.96 28.20 31.88
C ASP A 6 2.19 26.68 31.95
N HIS A 7 1.67 26.00 32.97
CA HIS A 7 1.79 24.54 33.05
C HIS A 7 0.69 23.79 32.27
N MET A 8 -0.45 24.44 32.06
CA MET A 8 -1.52 23.89 31.23
C MET A 8 -1.23 24.12 29.73
N MET A 9 -0.67 25.25 29.36
CA MET A 9 -0.29 25.51 27.95
C MET A 9 0.90 24.66 27.49
N LYS A 10 1.85 24.30 28.37
CA LYS A 10 2.96 23.39 28.04
C LYS A 10 2.55 21.91 27.96
N LYS A 11 1.43 21.50 28.56
CA LYS A 11 0.89 20.14 28.42
C LYS A 11 0.08 19.97 27.12
N ASN A 12 -0.60 21.00 26.68
CA ASN A 12 -1.39 20.96 25.44
C ASN A 12 -0.55 21.16 24.17
N ALA A 13 0.66 21.75 24.27
CA ALA A 13 1.58 21.88 23.14
C ALA A 13 2.38 20.60 22.81
N LYS A 14 2.27 19.54 23.61
CA LYS A 14 2.92 18.25 23.35
C LYS A 14 2.00 17.21 22.70
N LEU A 15 0.72 17.51 22.50
CA LEU A 15 -0.29 16.54 22.00
C LEU A 15 -0.66 16.72 20.51
N TRP A 16 -0.08 17.66 19.78
CA TRP A 16 -0.64 18.13 18.51
C TRP A 16 0.31 18.07 17.31
N LEU A 17 1.17 17.04 17.22
CA LEU A 17 2.05 16.93 16.06
C LEU A 17 2.02 15.56 15.37
N VAL A 18 0.89 14.90 15.34
CA VAL A 18 0.78 13.53 14.83
C VAL A 18 -0.46 13.34 13.96
N VAL A 19 -0.66 14.13 12.95
CA VAL A 19 -1.58 13.71 11.86
C VAL A 19 -1.30 14.52 10.60
N VAL A 20 -0.58 14.00 9.65
CA VAL A 20 -0.75 14.30 8.21
C VAL A 20 0.17 13.40 7.37
N VAL A 21 -0.33 12.58 6.50
CA VAL A 21 0.21 11.93 5.27
C VAL A 21 -0.08 10.42 5.15
N GLY A 22 -1.34 10.05 4.98
CA GLY A 22 -1.70 8.74 4.44
C GLY A 22 -1.68 8.68 2.89
N ALA A 23 -1.97 9.80 2.22
CA ALA A 23 -2.20 9.79 0.77
C ALA A 23 -0.91 9.82 -0.08
N ALA A 24 0.12 10.56 0.31
CA ALA A 24 1.36 10.62 -0.49
C ALA A 24 2.18 9.31 -0.44
N ALA A 25 2.10 8.56 0.67
CA ALA A 25 2.75 7.26 0.78
C ALA A 25 2.03 6.18 -0.05
N LEU A 26 0.71 6.28 -0.25
CA LEU A 26 -0.06 5.35 -1.11
C LEU A 26 0.22 5.59 -2.60
N VAL A 27 0.40 6.83 -3.05
CA VAL A 27 0.80 7.14 -4.42
C VAL A 27 2.23 6.66 -4.70
N LEU A 28 3.14 6.78 -3.74
CA LEU A 28 4.52 6.26 -3.84
C LEU A 28 4.59 4.73 -3.78
N SER A 29 3.67 4.06 -3.05
CA SER A 29 3.52 2.60 -3.06
C SER A 29 2.91 2.07 -4.37
N ALA A 30 1.99 2.80 -5.00
CA ALA A 30 1.40 2.36 -6.27
C ALA A 30 2.44 2.36 -7.41
N CYS A 31 3.40 3.28 -7.41
CA CYS A 31 4.54 3.23 -8.33
C CYS A 31 5.52 2.08 -8.05
N LYS A 32 5.49 1.48 -6.84
CA LYS A 32 6.26 0.30 -6.45
C LYS A 32 5.48 -1.02 -6.50
N ALA A 33 4.21 -1.00 -6.87
CA ALA A 33 3.39 -2.21 -6.99
C ALA A 33 3.82 -3.09 -8.18
N LYS A 34 5.10 -3.37 -8.30
CA LYS A 34 5.68 -4.36 -9.22
C LYS A 34 6.29 -5.57 -8.54
N SER A 35 6.21 -5.61 -7.24
CA SER A 35 6.41 -6.85 -6.48
C SER A 35 5.34 -6.88 -5.41
N PRO A 36 4.68 -7.99 -5.15
CA PRO A 36 3.89 -8.12 -3.94
C PRO A 36 4.83 -7.99 -2.76
N ALA A 37 4.96 -6.77 -2.23
CA ALA A 37 5.69 -6.56 -1.00
C ALA A 37 4.96 -7.33 0.10
N PRO A 38 5.66 -8.17 0.85
CA PRO A 38 5.03 -8.90 1.93
C PRO A 38 4.58 -7.90 2.99
N PRO A 39 3.35 -7.97 3.39
CA PRO A 39 2.91 -7.23 4.53
C PRO A 39 3.43 -7.90 5.81
N SER A 40 3.84 -7.09 6.77
CA SER A 40 4.37 -7.53 8.07
C SER A 40 3.26 -8.03 9.00
N GLY A 41 3.44 -9.16 9.65
CA GLY A 41 2.42 -9.82 10.44
C GLY A 41 2.65 -9.84 11.95
N GLN A 42 1.71 -10.32 12.69
CA GLN A 42 1.88 -10.58 14.13
C GLN A 42 1.14 -11.80 14.59
N SER A 43 1.71 -12.43 15.61
CA SER A 43 1.05 -13.45 16.44
C SER A 43 1.14 -13.07 17.89
N SER A 44 0.15 -13.39 18.71
CA SER A 44 0.34 -13.60 20.12
C SER A 44 -0.65 -14.64 20.64
N GLY A 45 -0.15 -15.59 21.42
CA GLY A 45 -0.95 -16.52 22.17
C GLY A 45 -0.07 -17.35 23.08
N ALA A 46 0.23 -16.86 24.29
CA ALA A 46 0.95 -17.60 25.30
C ALA A 46 0.02 -18.61 26.00
N GLY A 47 0.37 -19.85 25.97
CA GLY A 47 -0.16 -20.88 26.83
C GLY A 47 0.97 -21.71 27.39
N SER A 48 1.32 -21.47 28.65
CA SER A 48 2.28 -22.26 29.42
C SER A 48 1.79 -23.68 29.63
N PHE A 49 2.60 -24.71 29.44
CA PHE A 49 2.64 -25.89 30.29
C PHE A 49 4.04 -26.47 30.36
N ALA A 50 4.31 -27.05 31.59
CA ALA A 50 5.57 -27.40 32.16
C ALA A 50 6.28 -28.59 31.49
N ALA A 51 7.56 -28.64 31.77
CA ALA A 51 8.50 -29.68 31.47
C ALA A 51 8.16 -31.06 32.06
N GLU A 52 8.50 -32.12 31.34
CA GLU A 52 9.06 -33.33 31.94
C GLU A 52 10.04 -34.01 31.03
N GLU A 53 11.14 -34.48 31.63
CA GLU A 53 12.31 -35.04 31.05
C GLU A 53 12.13 -36.49 30.53
N GLY A 54 12.95 -36.88 29.55
CA GLY A 54 13.49 -38.21 29.65
C GLY A 54 13.63 -39.05 28.37
N ARG A 55 14.88 -39.17 27.91
CA ARG A 55 15.55 -40.32 27.34
C ARG A 55 15.52 -40.65 25.84
N GLU A 56 16.73 -40.46 25.31
CA GLU A 56 17.53 -41.34 24.40
C GLU A 56 16.84 -42.54 23.71
N ASN A 57 16.94 -42.74 22.41
CA ASN A 57 18.08 -43.23 21.66
C ASN A 57 17.74 -43.75 20.25
N THR A 58 18.63 -43.48 19.32
CA THR A 58 19.06 -44.23 18.14
C THR A 58 18.09 -44.60 17.02
N GLY A 59 18.51 -44.18 15.84
CA GLY A 59 18.63 -45.08 14.69
C GLY A 59 17.72 -44.84 13.48
N SER A 60 18.29 -44.12 12.51
CA SER A 60 18.31 -44.51 11.08
C SER A 60 17.02 -44.53 10.25
N THR A 61 17.19 -43.89 9.10
CA THR A 61 16.58 -44.06 7.79
C THR A 61 15.41 -43.17 7.42
N THR A 62 15.75 -42.31 6.57
CA THR A 62 15.05 -41.46 5.61
C THR A 62 13.78 -42.06 4.98
N ASN A 63 12.70 -41.33 5.12
CA ASN A 63 11.68 -41.11 4.11
C ASN A 63 11.04 -39.74 4.37
N PRO A 64 10.64 -38.96 3.34
CA PRO A 64 10.04 -37.66 3.55
C PRO A 64 8.67 -37.82 4.22
N PRO A 65 8.25 -36.88 5.10
CA PRO A 65 6.96 -36.98 5.77
C PRO A 65 5.84 -36.76 4.77
N GLU A 66 4.92 -37.69 4.76
CA GLU A 66 3.61 -37.67 4.16
C GLU A 66 2.89 -36.40 4.65
N ALA A 67 2.29 -35.65 3.70
CA ALA A 67 1.54 -34.43 3.97
C ALA A 67 0.48 -34.66 5.06
N ALA A 68 0.53 -33.88 6.10
CA ALA A 68 -0.40 -33.93 7.21
C ALA A 68 -1.81 -33.49 6.75
N GLN A 69 -2.77 -34.39 6.80
CA GLN A 69 -4.21 -34.13 6.70
C GLN A 69 -4.71 -33.47 8.00
N ALA A 70 -4.46 -32.18 8.19
CA ALA A 70 -4.96 -31.46 9.36
C ALA A 70 -5.82 -30.22 9.11
N PRO A 71 -5.95 -29.65 7.87
CA PRO A 71 -6.77 -28.45 7.69
C PRO A 71 -8.27 -28.66 7.58
N GLU A 72 -8.73 -29.81 7.04
CA GLU A 72 -10.18 -30.01 6.81
C GLU A 72 -11.02 -30.13 8.09
N ALA A 73 -10.45 -30.66 9.17
CA ALA A 73 -11.19 -30.81 10.43
C ALA A 73 -11.34 -29.51 11.22
N ALA A 74 -10.34 -28.63 11.17
CA ALA A 74 -10.40 -27.30 11.79
C ALA A 74 -11.36 -26.38 11.03
N GLN A 75 -11.26 -26.34 9.70
CA GLN A 75 -12.16 -25.56 8.84
C GLN A 75 -13.61 -26.06 8.87
N ALA A 76 -13.82 -27.39 9.03
CA ALA A 76 -15.17 -27.94 9.21
C ALA A 76 -15.76 -27.59 10.58
N ALA A 77 -14.93 -27.44 11.61
CA ALA A 77 -15.36 -27.01 12.94
C ALA A 77 -15.75 -25.52 12.96
N GLU A 78 -15.00 -24.64 12.26
CA GLU A 78 -15.35 -23.22 12.08
C GLU A 78 -16.64 -23.05 11.26
N GLY A 79 -16.82 -23.80 10.18
CA GLY A 79 -18.06 -23.77 9.40
C GLY A 79 -19.29 -24.31 10.18
N GLN A 80 -19.10 -25.19 11.16
CA GLN A 80 -20.17 -25.62 12.07
C GLN A 80 -20.43 -24.62 13.21
N ALA A 81 -19.39 -23.96 13.73
CA ALA A 81 -19.51 -22.90 14.73
C ALA A 81 -20.22 -21.66 14.13
N ALA A 82 -19.89 -21.28 12.90
CA ALA A 82 -20.56 -20.18 12.20
C ALA A 82 -22.07 -20.46 11.97
N LYS A 83 -22.45 -21.68 11.66
CA LYS A 83 -23.86 -22.08 11.49
C LYS A 83 -24.68 -22.12 12.78
N SER A 84 -24.04 -22.05 13.95
CA SER A 84 -24.72 -21.98 15.26
C SER A 84 -24.93 -20.57 15.78
N ARG A 85 -24.31 -19.54 15.16
CA ARG A 85 -24.55 -18.11 15.51
C ARG A 85 -25.87 -17.67 14.89
N LEU A 86 -26.64 -16.90 15.63
CA LEU A 86 -27.84 -16.26 15.12
C LEU A 86 -27.44 -14.98 14.35
N ARG A 87 -28.12 -14.70 13.26
CA ARG A 87 -27.99 -13.41 12.55
C ARG A 87 -28.22 -12.28 13.54
N PRO A 88 -27.30 -11.34 13.69
CA PRO A 88 -27.48 -10.19 14.57
C PRO A 88 -28.67 -9.35 14.11
N ARG A 89 -29.29 -8.63 15.04
CA ARG A 89 -30.32 -7.64 14.69
C ARG A 89 -29.62 -6.42 14.11
N LEU A 90 -30.35 -5.69 13.29
CA LEU A 90 -29.89 -4.40 12.74
C LEU A 90 -29.42 -3.44 13.84
N GLU A 91 -30.15 -3.42 14.98
CA GLU A 91 -29.88 -2.54 16.12
C GLU A 91 -28.60 -2.90 16.88
N ASP A 92 -28.12 -4.15 16.72
CA ASP A 92 -26.91 -4.62 17.39
C ASP A 92 -25.66 -4.46 16.51
N ASP A 93 -25.78 -4.68 15.19
CA ASP A 93 -24.68 -4.67 14.22
C ASP A 93 -25.20 -4.61 12.79
N TYR A 94 -25.13 -3.45 12.16
CA TYR A 94 -25.66 -3.26 10.81
C TYR A 94 -24.81 -3.96 9.77
N TYR A 95 -23.48 -3.91 9.91
CA TYR A 95 -22.55 -4.56 8.99
C TYR A 95 -22.79 -6.07 8.91
N GLU A 96 -22.83 -6.75 10.07
CA GLU A 96 -23.10 -8.18 10.11
C GLU A 96 -24.55 -8.50 9.74
N TYR A 97 -25.52 -7.62 10.07
CA TYR A 97 -26.92 -7.80 9.68
C TYR A 97 -27.09 -7.85 8.15
N VAL A 98 -26.46 -6.93 7.43
CA VAL A 98 -26.54 -6.87 5.95
C VAL A 98 -25.76 -8.04 5.33
N ASN A 99 -24.56 -8.27 5.79
CA ASN A 99 -23.59 -9.18 5.17
C ASN A 99 -23.63 -10.61 5.72
N TRP A 100 -24.62 -10.93 6.58
CA TRP A 100 -24.65 -12.22 7.28
C TRP A 100 -24.52 -13.43 6.39
N ASP A 101 -25.30 -13.48 5.31
CA ASP A 101 -25.35 -14.63 4.42
C ASP A 101 -24.00 -14.82 3.72
N ILE A 102 -23.46 -13.76 3.10
CA ILE A 102 -22.17 -13.83 2.40
C ILE A 102 -21.02 -14.13 3.35
N LEU A 103 -20.98 -13.51 4.55
CA LEU A 103 -19.92 -13.74 5.52
C LEU A 103 -19.98 -15.15 6.16
N SER A 104 -21.18 -15.74 6.29
CA SER A 104 -21.33 -17.09 6.83
C SER A 104 -21.01 -18.21 5.81
N GLU A 105 -21.23 -17.95 4.54
CA GLU A 105 -21.07 -18.94 3.47
C GLU A 105 -19.69 -18.87 2.78
N THR A 106 -19.10 -17.68 2.70
CA THR A 106 -17.83 -17.47 2.03
C THR A 106 -16.65 -17.91 2.89
N ARG A 107 -15.70 -18.61 2.28
CA ARG A 107 -14.41 -18.98 2.88
C ARG A 107 -13.29 -18.15 2.27
N ILE A 108 -12.28 -17.86 3.07
CA ILE A 108 -11.02 -17.31 2.56
C ILE A 108 -10.36 -18.39 1.70
N PRO A 109 -9.97 -18.11 0.45
CA PRO A 109 -9.23 -19.07 -0.36
C PRO A 109 -7.93 -19.49 0.31
N GLY A 110 -7.53 -20.77 0.16
CA GLY A 110 -6.35 -21.31 0.84
C GLY A 110 -5.03 -20.62 0.45
N ASP A 111 -4.98 -20.02 -0.75
CA ASP A 111 -3.85 -19.27 -1.28
C ASP A 111 -3.95 -17.74 -1.05
N SER A 112 -4.87 -17.30 -0.16
CA SER A 112 -5.10 -15.90 0.17
C SER A 112 -5.19 -15.68 1.69
N SER A 113 -4.91 -14.45 2.15
CA SER A 113 -5.11 -14.03 3.54
C SER A 113 -6.47 -13.37 3.79
N SER A 114 -7.27 -13.16 2.75
CA SER A 114 -8.55 -12.46 2.87
C SER A 114 -9.51 -12.83 1.74
N TRP A 115 -10.77 -12.51 1.97
CA TRP A 115 -11.79 -12.40 0.94
C TRP A 115 -12.57 -11.10 1.14
N SER A 116 -12.88 -10.41 0.05
CA SER A 116 -13.76 -9.22 0.00
C SER A 116 -14.31 -9.07 -1.42
N TYR A 117 -15.26 -8.18 -1.63
CA TYR A 117 -15.67 -7.83 -3.00
C TYR A 117 -14.55 -7.18 -3.81
N LEU A 118 -13.67 -6.37 -3.18
CA LEU A 118 -12.46 -5.87 -3.86
C LEU A 118 -11.55 -7.02 -4.31
N TYR A 119 -11.32 -8.01 -3.44
CA TYR A 119 -10.57 -9.22 -3.80
C TYR A 119 -11.24 -9.98 -4.94
N GLN A 120 -12.58 -10.14 -4.91
CA GLN A 120 -13.31 -10.83 -5.95
C GLN A 120 -13.15 -10.14 -7.31
N LEU A 121 -13.31 -8.82 -7.35
CA LEU A 121 -13.10 -8.03 -8.57
C LEU A 121 -11.66 -8.13 -9.10
N ASP A 122 -10.67 -8.14 -8.21
CA ASP A 122 -9.26 -8.35 -8.58
C ASP A 122 -9.04 -9.72 -9.22
N GLN A 123 -9.66 -10.79 -8.67
CA GLN A 123 -9.62 -12.11 -9.27
C GLN A 123 -10.37 -12.20 -10.63
N ASP A 124 -11.47 -11.49 -10.79
CA ASP A 124 -12.24 -11.42 -12.04
C ASP A 124 -11.45 -10.65 -13.11
N ALA A 125 -10.80 -9.54 -12.74
CA ALA A 125 -9.90 -8.80 -13.62
C ALA A 125 -8.69 -9.67 -14.02
N TYR A 126 -8.09 -10.37 -13.04
CA TYR A 126 -7.01 -11.33 -13.30
C TYR A 126 -7.45 -12.42 -14.29
N ALA A 127 -8.61 -13.04 -14.09
CA ALA A 127 -9.11 -14.10 -14.97
C ALA A 127 -9.34 -13.60 -16.40
N THR A 128 -9.87 -12.40 -16.57
CA THR A 128 -10.04 -11.73 -17.86
C THR A 128 -8.69 -11.55 -18.57
N LEU A 129 -7.73 -11.01 -17.84
CA LEU A 129 -6.37 -10.76 -18.38
C LEU A 129 -5.59 -12.06 -18.61
N ASP A 130 -5.76 -13.08 -17.79
CA ASP A 130 -5.15 -14.41 -18.00
C ASP A 130 -5.66 -15.08 -19.27
N GLN A 131 -6.96 -14.93 -19.58
CA GLN A 131 -7.48 -15.38 -20.86
C GLN A 131 -6.82 -14.67 -22.03
N LEU A 132 -6.72 -13.34 -21.99
CA LEU A 132 -6.05 -12.54 -23.03
C LEU A 132 -4.57 -12.91 -23.16
N LEU A 133 -3.88 -13.12 -22.05
CA LEU A 133 -2.50 -13.60 -22.01
C LEU A 133 -2.35 -14.94 -22.72
N LYS A 134 -3.18 -15.93 -22.37
CA LYS A 134 -3.15 -17.27 -22.98
C LYS A 134 -3.46 -17.25 -24.48
N GLU A 135 -4.36 -16.37 -24.93
CA GLU A 135 -4.63 -16.13 -26.35
C GLU A 135 -3.43 -15.49 -27.06
N THR A 136 -2.77 -14.52 -26.43
CA THR A 136 -1.56 -13.87 -26.97
C THR A 136 -0.41 -14.87 -27.11
N VAL A 137 -0.21 -15.74 -26.11
CA VAL A 137 0.80 -16.82 -26.16
C VAL A 137 0.51 -17.81 -27.31
N LYS A 138 -0.75 -18.18 -27.56
CA LYS A 138 -1.11 -19.04 -28.70
C LYS A 138 -0.78 -18.39 -30.06
N LYS A 139 -0.88 -17.07 -30.16
CA LYS A 139 -0.57 -16.30 -31.38
C LYS A 139 0.94 -16.06 -31.55
N ARG A 140 1.78 -16.43 -30.58
CA ARG A 140 3.22 -16.09 -30.56
C ARG A 140 3.97 -16.36 -31.86
N PRO A 141 3.77 -17.49 -32.59
CA PRO A 141 4.47 -17.77 -33.83
C PRO A 141 4.22 -16.75 -34.97
N SER A 142 3.14 -15.98 -34.88
CA SER A 142 2.74 -14.98 -35.87
C SER A 142 3.01 -13.52 -35.42
N LEU A 143 3.48 -13.31 -34.18
CA LEU A 143 3.73 -11.99 -33.65
C LEU A 143 5.06 -11.43 -34.17
N GLU A 144 5.07 -10.13 -34.47
CA GLU A 144 6.28 -9.40 -34.86
C GLU A 144 7.23 -9.25 -33.67
N MET A 145 8.53 -9.49 -33.89
CA MET A 145 9.55 -9.30 -32.88
C MET A 145 9.64 -7.82 -32.46
N GLY A 146 9.61 -7.59 -31.17
CA GLY A 146 9.60 -6.25 -30.57
C GLY A 146 8.19 -5.67 -30.36
N SER A 147 7.12 -6.33 -30.85
CA SER A 147 5.75 -5.92 -30.50
C SER A 147 5.45 -6.16 -29.01
N THR A 148 4.53 -5.40 -28.47
CA THR A 148 4.09 -5.53 -27.06
C THR A 148 3.57 -6.95 -26.79
N GLU A 149 2.78 -7.50 -27.70
CA GLU A 149 2.23 -8.84 -27.59
C GLU A 149 3.33 -9.91 -27.58
N GLN A 150 4.38 -9.73 -28.39
CA GLN A 150 5.54 -10.64 -28.39
C GLN A 150 6.27 -10.55 -27.04
N LYS A 151 6.51 -9.36 -26.52
CA LYS A 151 7.17 -9.14 -25.25
C LYS A 151 6.41 -9.84 -24.12
N ILE A 152 5.09 -9.67 -24.05
CA ILE A 152 4.20 -10.31 -23.08
C ILE A 152 4.27 -11.85 -23.19
N ALA A 153 4.10 -12.38 -24.43
CA ALA A 153 4.07 -13.83 -24.64
C ALA A 153 5.40 -14.50 -24.25
N ASP A 154 6.52 -13.92 -24.62
CA ASP A 154 7.84 -14.50 -24.32
C ASP A 154 8.25 -14.31 -22.87
N PHE A 155 7.85 -13.22 -22.22
CA PHE A 155 8.04 -13.05 -20.78
C PHE A 155 7.29 -14.15 -20.01
N TYR A 156 6.00 -14.37 -20.29
CA TYR A 156 5.22 -15.41 -19.64
C TYR A 156 5.82 -16.81 -19.85
N ARG A 157 6.29 -17.12 -21.06
CA ARG A 157 6.94 -18.39 -21.37
C ARG A 157 8.22 -18.59 -20.58
N THR A 158 9.03 -17.54 -20.40
CA THR A 158 10.24 -17.61 -19.53
C THR A 158 9.87 -17.73 -18.05
N ALA A 159 8.74 -17.20 -17.61
CA ALA A 159 8.26 -17.33 -16.23
C ALA A 159 7.82 -18.76 -15.89
N LEU A 160 7.24 -19.48 -16.85
CA LEU A 160 6.83 -20.88 -16.72
C LEU A 160 7.98 -21.88 -16.82
N ASP A 161 9.12 -21.50 -17.40
CA ASP A 161 10.24 -22.40 -17.63
C ASP A 161 11.10 -22.57 -16.36
N GLU A 162 10.61 -23.38 -15.41
CA GLU A 162 11.29 -23.65 -14.16
C GLU A 162 12.67 -24.30 -14.35
N GLU A 163 12.84 -25.14 -15.38
CA GLU A 163 14.12 -25.78 -15.69
C GLU A 163 15.15 -24.74 -16.14
N ALA A 164 14.77 -23.86 -17.06
CA ALA A 164 15.63 -22.76 -17.50
C ALA A 164 15.94 -21.79 -16.35
N ARG A 165 14.96 -21.50 -15.46
CA ARG A 165 15.15 -20.65 -14.26
C ARG A 165 16.14 -21.30 -13.30
N ALA A 166 16.00 -22.60 -13.03
CA ALA A 166 16.94 -23.35 -12.18
C ALA A 166 18.36 -23.35 -12.77
N ALA A 167 18.48 -23.56 -14.09
CA ALA A 167 19.77 -23.54 -14.77
C ALA A 167 20.43 -22.14 -14.81
N ALA A 168 19.64 -21.08 -14.94
CA ALA A 168 20.12 -19.70 -14.93
C ALA A 168 20.68 -19.29 -13.56
N GLY A 169 20.13 -19.83 -12.46
CA GLY A 169 20.57 -19.53 -11.11
C GLY A 169 20.60 -18.04 -10.81
N LEU A 170 21.73 -17.56 -10.32
CA LEU A 170 22.00 -16.13 -10.09
C LEU A 170 22.70 -15.44 -11.28
N GLY A 171 22.86 -16.13 -12.43
CA GLY A 171 23.68 -15.64 -13.54
C GLY A 171 23.30 -14.26 -14.04
N GLY A 172 22.00 -13.96 -14.11
CA GLY A 172 21.51 -12.63 -14.53
C GLY A 172 21.91 -11.50 -13.55
N LEU A 173 22.02 -11.79 -12.26
CA LEU A 173 22.44 -10.84 -11.23
C LEU A 173 23.94 -10.82 -10.97
N ALA A 174 24.71 -11.73 -11.58
CA ALA A 174 26.13 -11.86 -11.31
C ALA A 174 26.93 -10.55 -11.42
N PRO A 175 26.73 -9.66 -12.43
CA PRO A 175 27.45 -8.39 -12.51
C PRO A 175 27.21 -7.49 -11.29
N TYR A 176 25.98 -7.43 -10.78
CA TYR A 176 25.61 -6.60 -9.63
C TYR A 176 26.13 -7.21 -8.32
N LEU A 177 25.98 -8.51 -8.14
CA LEU A 177 26.51 -9.24 -6.98
C LEU A 177 28.04 -9.12 -6.91
N GLU A 178 28.73 -9.24 -8.05
CA GLU A 178 30.19 -9.09 -8.12
C GLU A 178 30.62 -7.65 -7.82
N SER A 179 29.91 -6.64 -8.35
CA SER A 179 30.17 -5.25 -8.04
C SER A 179 30.11 -4.97 -6.53
N VAL A 180 29.07 -5.47 -5.84
CA VAL A 180 28.92 -5.31 -4.39
C VAL A 180 30.01 -6.08 -3.64
N ARG A 181 30.24 -7.36 -3.98
CA ARG A 181 31.16 -8.23 -3.25
C ARG A 181 32.63 -7.83 -3.40
N SER A 182 33.04 -7.37 -4.60
CA SER A 182 34.41 -6.95 -4.88
C SER A 182 34.75 -5.56 -4.38
N ALA A 183 33.77 -4.78 -3.91
CA ALA A 183 34.02 -3.47 -3.33
C ALA A 183 35.01 -3.60 -2.15
N ALA A 184 36.18 -2.97 -2.26
CA ALA A 184 37.21 -2.95 -1.26
C ALA A 184 37.24 -1.67 -0.41
N THR A 185 36.43 -0.67 -0.79
CA THR A 185 36.34 0.63 -0.12
C THR A 185 34.90 1.13 -0.15
N ILE A 186 34.56 2.04 0.77
CA ILE A 186 33.23 2.68 0.81
C ILE A 186 32.87 3.39 -0.50
N PRO A 187 33.77 4.15 -1.17
CA PRO A 187 33.43 4.71 -2.48
C PRO A 187 33.05 3.67 -3.54
N GLN A 188 33.74 2.53 -3.61
CA GLN A 188 33.38 1.45 -4.55
C GLN A 188 32.04 0.80 -4.19
N TYR A 189 31.76 0.63 -2.90
CA TYR A 189 30.48 0.14 -2.43
C TYR A 189 29.32 1.10 -2.81
N LEU A 190 29.51 2.39 -2.61
CA LEU A 190 28.53 3.43 -3.01
C LEU A 190 28.30 3.46 -4.52
N GLU A 191 29.34 3.27 -5.33
CA GLU A 191 29.21 3.14 -6.78
C GLU A 191 28.32 1.91 -7.14
N SER A 192 28.50 0.80 -6.42
CA SER A 192 27.64 -0.38 -6.60
C SER A 192 26.17 -0.10 -6.25
N LEU A 193 25.91 0.62 -5.14
CA LEU A 193 24.54 1.03 -4.77
C LEU A 193 23.93 1.97 -5.83
N ALA A 194 24.70 2.94 -6.31
CA ALA A 194 24.26 3.82 -7.38
C ALA A 194 23.91 3.06 -8.66
N GLY A 195 24.71 2.04 -9.01
CA GLY A 195 24.45 1.13 -10.13
C GLY A 195 23.14 0.37 -9.98
N LEU A 196 22.87 -0.22 -8.81
CA LEU A 196 21.62 -0.92 -8.50
C LEU A 196 20.42 0.02 -8.65
N ARG A 197 20.50 1.24 -8.11
CA ARG A 197 19.42 2.21 -8.20
C ARG A 197 19.20 2.71 -9.62
N ARG A 198 20.29 3.09 -10.34
CA ARG A 198 20.22 3.62 -11.69
C ARG A 198 19.74 2.59 -12.71
N ASP A 199 20.19 1.34 -12.60
CA ASP A 199 19.90 0.32 -13.59
C ASP A 199 18.63 -0.47 -13.30
N LEU A 200 18.29 -0.68 -12.01
CA LEU A 200 17.20 -1.55 -11.58
C LEU A 200 16.14 -0.85 -10.74
N GLY A 201 16.33 0.41 -10.37
CA GLY A 201 15.42 1.11 -9.48
C GLY A 201 15.42 0.60 -8.04
N LEU A 202 16.31 -0.34 -7.71
CA LEU A 202 16.37 -0.95 -6.39
C LEU A 202 17.01 0.00 -5.37
N ALA A 203 16.45 -0.01 -4.17
CA ALA A 203 16.96 0.73 -3.02
C ALA A 203 17.64 -0.24 -2.05
N SER A 204 18.61 0.27 -1.30
CA SER A 204 19.28 -0.45 -0.22
C SER A 204 19.49 0.51 0.95
N LEU A 205 20.72 0.70 1.42
CA LEU A 205 21.04 1.58 2.56
C LEU A 205 20.64 3.04 2.33
N ILE A 206 20.87 3.58 1.12
CA ILE A 206 20.46 4.92 0.74
C ILE A 206 19.35 4.80 -0.31
N ASN A 207 18.13 5.11 0.10
CA ASN A 207 16.95 5.01 -0.75
C ASN A 207 16.65 6.36 -1.39
N VAL A 208 16.87 6.49 -2.70
CA VAL A 208 16.62 7.72 -3.46
C VAL A 208 15.51 7.50 -4.48
N GLN A 209 14.49 8.35 -4.45
CA GLN A 209 13.34 8.28 -5.36
C GLN A 209 12.99 9.66 -5.93
N LYS A 210 12.47 9.67 -7.14
CA LYS A 210 11.89 10.85 -7.78
C LYS A 210 10.41 10.97 -7.40
N THR A 211 9.98 12.16 -7.03
CA THR A 211 8.56 12.49 -6.85
C THR A 211 8.35 13.99 -7.09
N GLU A 212 7.10 14.45 -7.10
CA GLU A 212 6.79 15.86 -7.21
C GLU A 212 7.34 16.65 -6.02
N ASP A 213 7.77 17.91 -6.26
CA ASP A 213 8.14 18.82 -5.18
C ASP A 213 6.87 19.25 -4.42
N LEU A 214 6.87 19.09 -3.11
CA LEU A 214 5.75 19.50 -2.29
C LEU A 214 5.41 20.99 -2.41
N ARG A 215 6.39 21.84 -2.63
CA ARG A 215 6.18 23.31 -2.72
C ARG A 215 5.90 23.80 -4.13
N ASP A 216 6.28 23.02 -5.13
CA ASP A 216 6.00 23.29 -6.54
C ASP A 216 5.71 21.98 -7.27
N SER A 217 4.47 21.52 -7.18
CA SER A 217 4.01 20.26 -7.77
C SER A 217 4.11 20.16 -9.29
N SER A 218 4.62 21.22 -9.96
CA SER A 218 4.93 21.21 -11.40
C SER A 218 6.32 20.65 -11.71
N GLN A 219 7.14 20.37 -10.71
CA GLN A 219 8.53 19.93 -10.87
C GLN A 219 8.78 18.61 -10.13
N TYR A 220 9.70 17.80 -10.66
CA TYR A 220 10.23 16.64 -9.98
C TYR A 220 11.47 17.00 -9.17
N VAL A 221 11.55 16.45 -7.95
CA VAL A 221 12.75 16.48 -7.10
C VAL A 221 13.10 15.06 -6.65
N TYR A 222 14.33 14.88 -6.15
CA TYR A 222 14.78 13.59 -5.63
C TYR A 222 14.77 13.62 -4.11
N TYR A 223 14.08 12.62 -3.54
CA TYR A 223 13.94 12.44 -2.09
C TYR A 223 14.88 11.34 -1.62
N PHE A 224 15.58 11.60 -0.54
CA PHE A 224 16.35 10.62 0.22
C PHE A 224 15.47 10.10 1.35
N PHE A 225 14.97 8.89 1.19
CA PHE A 225 14.12 8.22 2.16
C PHE A 225 14.96 7.42 3.15
N GLN A 226 14.33 7.01 4.25
CA GLN A 226 14.92 6.06 5.20
C GLN A 226 15.33 4.76 4.50
N PRO A 227 16.31 4.03 5.08
CA PRO A 227 16.74 2.73 4.56
C PRO A 227 15.61 1.70 4.63
N ASP A 228 15.75 0.62 3.85
CA ASP A 228 14.88 -0.54 3.99
C ASP A 228 15.20 -1.28 5.29
N LEU A 229 14.20 -1.45 6.15
CA LEU A 229 14.30 -2.12 7.44
C LEU A 229 13.72 -3.54 7.42
N GLY A 230 13.43 -4.10 6.25
CA GLY A 230 12.77 -5.40 6.13
C GLY A 230 11.35 -5.38 6.72
N PRO A 231 11.11 -5.98 7.90
CA PRO A 231 9.76 -6.04 8.49
C PRO A 231 9.25 -4.68 9.00
N GLY A 232 10.09 -3.65 9.03
CA GLY A 232 9.75 -2.31 9.48
C GLY A 232 10.08 -2.04 10.95
N LYS A 233 10.21 -0.73 11.27
CA LYS A 233 10.61 -0.25 12.60
C LYS A 233 9.70 -0.79 13.71
N GLU A 234 8.40 -0.69 13.50
CA GLU A 234 7.38 -1.00 14.50
C GLU A 234 7.50 -2.47 14.94
N ILE A 235 7.83 -3.38 14.02
CA ILE A 235 8.01 -4.80 14.30
C ILE A 235 9.39 -5.08 14.90
N LEU A 236 10.43 -4.42 14.39
CA LEU A 236 11.81 -4.61 14.89
C LEU A 236 11.97 -4.19 16.35
N GLU A 237 11.18 -3.20 16.81
CA GLU A 237 11.20 -2.67 18.18
C GLU A 237 10.16 -3.32 19.11
N ASP A 238 9.17 -4.06 18.57
CA ASP A 238 8.16 -4.73 19.39
C ASP A 238 8.74 -5.95 20.10
N GLY A 239 8.86 -5.87 21.41
CA GLY A 239 9.37 -6.96 22.25
C GLY A 239 8.51 -8.22 22.26
N THR A 240 7.28 -8.17 21.73
CA THR A 240 6.36 -9.32 21.64
C THR A 240 6.56 -10.15 20.38
N MET A 241 7.36 -9.64 19.41
CA MET A 241 7.58 -10.22 18.09
C MET A 241 8.74 -11.22 18.00
N GLY A 242 9.20 -11.79 19.13
CA GLY A 242 10.37 -12.65 19.15
C GLY A 242 10.31 -13.81 18.16
N SER A 243 9.24 -14.59 18.14
CA SER A 243 9.08 -15.74 17.22
C SER A 243 9.00 -15.34 15.74
N PHE A 244 8.40 -14.19 15.46
CA PHE A 244 8.37 -13.64 14.11
C PHE A 244 9.77 -13.25 13.65
N LEU A 245 10.54 -12.59 14.51
CA LEU A 245 11.91 -12.16 14.19
C LEU A 245 12.87 -13.34 14.09
N ASP A 246 12.63 -14.43 14.82
CA ASP A 246 13.40 -15.69 14.67
C ASP A 246 13.17 -16.30 13.27
N GLU A 247 11.91 -16.32 12.77
CA GLU A 247 11.63 -16.78 11.41
C GLU A 247 12.17 -15.82 10.35
N TYR A 248 12.11 -14.50 10.60
CA TYR A 248 12.71 -13.51 9.70
C TYR A 248 14.25 -13.71 9.63
N GLN A 249 14.92 -13.92 10.76
CA GLN A 249 16.35 -14.23 10.75
C GLN A 249 16.65 -15.53 10.00
N SER A 250 15.80 -16.55 10.14
CA SER A 250 15.92 -17.81 9.40
C SER A 250 15.73 -17.58 7.89
N TYR A 251 14.79 -16.70 7.49
CA TYR A 251 14.59 -16.29 6.09
C TYR A 251 15.85 -15.62 5.52
N ILE A 252 16.44 -14.66 6.26
CA ILE A 252 17.70 -14.01 5.86
C ILE A 252 18.78 -15.07 5.66
N GLY A 253 18.94 -16.00 6.61
CA GLY A 253 19.94 -17.08 6.53
C GLY A 253 19.78 -17.91 5.25
N ARG A 254 18.56 -18.37 4.93
CA ARG A 254 18.28 -19.11 3.69
C ARG A 254 18.62 -18.30 2.43
N VAL A 255 18.32 -17.01 2.39
CA VAL A 255 18.66 -16.12 1.26
C VAL A 255 20.19 -16.02 1.11
N MET A 256 20.91 -15.90 2.22
CA MET A 256 22.38 -15.84 2.21
C MET A 256 23.01 -17.17 1.78
N GLU A 257 22.44 -18.32 2.16
CA GLU A 257 22.85 -19.62 1.61
C GLU A 257 22.69 -19.71 0.10
N TYR A 258 21.53 -19.23 -0.43
CA TYR A 258 21.32 -19.13 -1.89
C TYR A 258 22.33 -18.20 -2.57
N SER A 259 22.89 -17.23 -1.86
CA SER A 259 23.98 -16.39 -2.38
C SER A 259 25.32 -17.14 -2.57
N GLY A 260 25.38 -18.37 -2.12
CA GLY A 260 26.59 -19.22 -2.11
C GLY A 260 27.39 -19.17 -0.82
N MET A 261 26.87 -18.63 0.27
CA MET A 261 27.49 -18.59 1.58
C MET A 261 27.31 -19.95 2.30
N GLU A 262 28.32 -20.42 3.00
CA GLU A 262 28.20 -21.63 3.81
C GLU A 262 27.19 -21.43 4.97
N PRO A 263 26.43 -22.47 5.38
CA PRO A 263 25.34 -22.32 6.36
C PRO A 263 25.75 -21.65 7.68
N GLY A 264 26.96 -21.92 8.19
CA GLY A 264 27.44 -21.29 9.42
C GLY A 264 27.69 -19.79 9.27
N ASP A 265 28.25 -19.36 8.14
CA ASP A 265 28.52 -17.97 7.83
C ASP A 265 27.19 -17.24 7.47
N ALA A 266 26.29 -17.92 6.79
CA ALA A 266 24.94 -17.39 6.48
C ALA A 266 24.12 -17.10 7.75
N GLY A 267 24.16 -18.01 8.73
CA GLY A 267 23.52 -17.81 10.03
C GLY A 267 24.13 -16.65 10.82
N LYS A 268 25.46 -16.48 10.75
CA LYS A 268 26.13 -15.31 11.35
C LYS A 268 25.72 -14.02 10.64
N ALA A 269 25.77 -13.97 9.31
CA ALA A 269 25.37 -12.82 8.53
C ALA A 269 23.91 -12.44 8.79
N ALA A 270 23.01 -13.42 8.94
CA ALA A 270 21.61 -13.17 9.28
C ALA A 270 21.45 -12.47 10.64
N SER A 271 22.19 -12.92 11.66
CA SER A 271 22.20 -12.28 12.98
C SER A 271 22.72 -10.84 12.91
N GLU A 272 23.81 -10.62 12.15
CA GLU A 272 24.43 -9.29 12.00
C GLU A 272 23.51 -8.34 11.22
N ILE A 273 22.85 -8.80 10.15
CA ILE A 273 21.89 -8.03 9.36
C ILE A 273 20.69 -7.63 10.22
N LEU A 274 20.10 -8.56 10.98
CA LEU A 274 18.98 -8.25 11.85
C LEU A 274 19.35 -7.25 12.95
N ALA A 275 20.53 -7.39 13.56
CA ALA A 275 21.04 -6.44 14.55
C ALA A 275 21.23 -5.04 13.94
N PHE A 276 21.82 -4.97 12.75
CA PHE A 276 22.00 -3.73 12.00
C PHE A 276 20.66 -3.05 11.66
N GLN A 277 19.66 -3.81 11.16
CA GLN A 277 18.33 -3.27 10.89
C GLN A 277 17.66 -2.71 12.15
N ARG A 278 17.85 -3.35 13.31
CA ARG A 278 17.34 -2.82 14.60
C ARG A 278 18.01 -1.51 15.01
N GLU A 279 19.29 -1.36 14.79
CA GLU A 279 20.01 -0.11 15.09
C GLU A 279 19.57 1.02 14.15
N LEU A 280 19.37 0.76 12.86
CA LEU A 280 18.80 1.73 11.93
C LEU A 280 17.35 2.07 12.31
N ALA A 281 16.55 1.10 12.71
CA ALA A 281 15.19 1.31 13.15
C ALA A 281 15.11 2.27 14.34
N ALA A 282 16.03 2.16 15.30
CA ALA A 282 16.09 3.06 16.45
C ALA A 282 16.33 4.53 16.07
N ALA A 283 17.04 4.77 14.95
CA ALA A 283 17.29 6.12 14.43
C ALA A 283 16.16 6.65 13.52
N THR A 284 15.33 5.76 12.98
CA THR A 284 14.26 6.09 12.03
C THR A 284 13.03 6.64 12.74
N LEU A 285 12.36 7.61 12.12
CA LEU A 285 11.09 8.14 12.60
C LEU A 285 10.00 7.05 12.63
N PRO A 286 9.09 7.07 13.62
CA PRO A 286 7.92 6.19 13.61
C PRO A 286 6.99 6.52 12.45
N LEU A 287 6.18 5.55 12.02
CA LEU A 287 5.28 5.67 10.87
C LEU A 287 4.41 6.93 10.92
N SER A 288 3.81 7.23 12.07
CA SER A 288 2.99 8.42 12.29
C SER A 288 3.72 9.75 12.04
N ARG A 289 5.05 9.80 12.24
CA ARG A 289 5.85 11.01 12.03
C ARG A 289 6.43 11.10 10.62
N ARG A 290 6.62 9.98 9.96
CA ARG A 290 7.08 9.93 8.55
C ARG A 290 6.04 10.48 7.58
N GLN A 291 4.85 10.74 8.06
CA GLN A 291 3.73 11.25 7.27
C GLN A 291 3.50 12.76 7.43
N ASP A 292 4.25 13.44 8.27
CA ASP A 292 4.11 14.88 8.53
C ASP A 292 5.03 15.67 7.58
N PRO A 293 4.51 16.45 6.60
CA PRO A 293 5.34 17.22 5.67
C PRO A 293 6.27 18.19 6.35
N ASP A 294 5.90 18.75 7.50
CA ASP A 294 6.77 19.64 8.28
C ASP A 294 7.96 18.90 8.89
N VAL A 295 7.89 17.56 8.95
CA VAL A 295 8.97 16.70 9.45
C VAL A 295 9.78 16.11 8.30
N TYR A 296 9.12 15.62 7.23
CA TYR A 296 9.82 14.89 6.18
C TYR A 296 10.29 15.77 5.00
N TYR A 297 9.80 17.00 4.83
CA TYR A 297 10.25 17.87 3.76
C TYR A 297 11.44 18.73 4.19
N ASN A 298 12.63 18.19 4.11
CA ASN A 298 13.87 18.88 4.47
C ASN A 298 14.72 19.10 3.20
N PRO A 299 14.65 20.28 2.55
CA PRO A 299 15.45 20.57 1.37
C PRO A 299 16.91 20.84 1.70
N TYR A 300 17.81 20.15 1.01
CA TYR A 300 19.25 20.23 1.14
C TYR A 300 19.90 20.50 -0.22
N THR A 301 20.75 21.50 -0.33
CA THR A 301 21.67 21.61 -1.46
C THR A 301 22.69 20.47 -1.44
N ALA A 302 23.35 20.15 -2.55
CA ALA A 302 24.41 19.15 -2.58
C ALA A 302 25.53 19.42 -1.54
N ALA A 303 25.86 20.70 -1.30
CA ALA A 303 26.86 21.09 -0.30
C ALA A 303 26.38 20.82 1.15
N GLN A 304 25.10 20.99 1.44
CA GLN A 304 24.52 20.65 2.75
C GLN A 304 24.39 19.13 2.92
N LEU A 305 24.00 18.40 1.87
CA LEU A 305 24.04 16.92 1.89
C LEU A 305 25.45 16.39 2.16
N GLN A 306 26.50 17.01 1.59
CA GLN A 306 27.88 16.67 1.88
C GLN A 306 28.26 16.85 3.36
N GLN A 307 27.66 17.81 4.04
CA GLN A 307 27.89 17.99 5.48
C GLN A 307 27.18 16.92 6.31
N LEU A 308 25.98 16.51 5.87
CA LEU A 308 25.19 15.46 6.50
C LEU A 308 25.80 14.07 6.25
N LEU A 309 26.26 13.83 5.03
CA LEU A 309 26.86 12.56 4.59
C LEU A 309 28.37 12.72 4.48
N SER A 310 29.05 12.91 5.61
CA SER A 310 30.49 13.20 5.65
C SER A 310 31.38 12.06 5.15
N ASN A 311 30.89 10.80 5.21
CA ASN A 311 31.58 9.60 4.75
C ASN A 311 31.29 9.26 3.27
N VAL A 312 30.50 10.10 2.58
CA VAL A 312 30.13 9.95 1.17
C VAL A 312 30.71 11.11 0.36
N ASP A 313 31.31 10.84 -0.78
CA ASP A 313 31.55 11.89 -1.78
C ASP A 313 30.21 12.17 -2.48
N VAL A 314 29.44 13.10 -1.92
CA VAL A 314 28.07 13.40 -2.39
C VAL A 314 28.03 13.84 -3.85
N PRO A 315 28.87 14.75 -4.35
CA PRO A 315 28.91 15.08 -5.77
C PRO A 315 29.13 13.87 -6.67
N ALA A 316 30.09 13.01 -6.36
CA ALA A 316 30.37 11.79 -7.13
C ALA A 316 29.19 10.80 -7.06
N TYR A 317 28.57 10.64 -5.90
CA TYR A 317 27.42 9.76 -5.72
C TYR A 317 26.18 10.21 -6.49
N LEU A 318 25.87 11.51 -6.46
CA LEU A 318 24.76 12.10 -7.24
C LEU A 318 24.99 11.98 -8.75
N ASP A 319 26.24 12.10 -9.20
CA ASP A 319 26.60 11.89 -10.61
C ASP A 319 26.43 10.41 -11.01
N ALA A 320 26.90 9.49 -10.17
CA ALA A 320 26.73 8.05 -10.39
C ALA A 320 25.24 7.61 -10.42
N LEU A 321 24.37 8.27 -9.65
CA LEU A 321 22.92 8.09 -9.69
C LEU A 321 22.26 8.70 -10.93
N GLY A 322 22.96 9.58 -11.68
CA GLY A 322 22.41 10.33 -12.82
C GLY A 322 21.47 11.48 -12.43
N ILE A 323 21.58 11.99 -11.21
CA ILE A 323 20.67 13.02 -10.65
C ILE A 323 21.40 14.31 -10.23
N ALA A 324 22.66 14.44 -10.55
CA ALA A 324 23.45 15.65 -10.23
C ALA A 324 22.88 16.92 -10.88
N GLY A 325 23.27 18.10 -10.35
CA GLY A 325 22.94 19.40 -10.93
C GLY A 325 21.54 19.92 -10.60
N ARG A 326 20.89 19.37 -9.59
CA ARG A 326 19.64 19.91 -9.04
C ARG A 326 19.94 21.02 -8.03
N ASP A 327 19.03 21.98 -7.91
CA ASP A 327 19.16 23.08 -6.95
C ASP A 327 19.15 22.56 -5.50
N PHE A 328 18.31 21.55 -5.24
CA PHE A 328 18.21 20.87 -3.96
C PHE A 328 17.71 19.44 -4.10
N TYR A 329 17.79 18.71 -3.01
CA TYR A 329 17.27 17.36 -2.76
C TYR A 329 16.49 17.39 -1.45
N VAL A 330 15.53 16.52 -1.25
CA VAL A 330 14.75 16.45 -0.01
C VAL A 330 15.19 15.24 0.82
N VAL A 331 15.44 15.43 2.09
CA VAL A 331 15.72 14.35 3.06
C VAL A 331 14.49 14.14 3.91
N THR A 332 13.91 12.93 3.85
CA THR A 332 12.65 12.65 4.58
C THR A 332 12.88 12.34 6.05
N ASP A 333 13.99 11.71 6.38
CA ASP A 333 14.40 11.38 7.76
C ASP A 333 15.88 11.67 7.94
N VAL A 334 16.16 12.85 8.50
CA VAL A 334 17.54 13.34 8.67
C VAL A 334 18.33 12.42 9.59
N LYS A 335 17.72 11.96 10.70
CA LYS A 335 18.40 11.08 11.67
C LYS A 335 18.68 9.69 11.11
N ALA A 336 17.76 9.13 10.34
CA ALA A 336 17.99 7.87 9.68
C ALA A 336 19.13 7.96 8.66
N LEU A 337 19.21 9.06 7.92
CA LEU A 337 20.27 9.27 6.95
C LEU A 337 21.63 9.54 7.63
N GLU A 338 21.65 10.28 8.76
CA GLU A 338 22.85 10.41 9.61
C GLU A 338 23.32 9.06 10.12
N ALA A 339 22.40 8.20 10.61
CA ALA A 339 22.73 6.85 11.04
C ALA A 339 23.31 6.00 9.90
N CYS A 340 22.75 6.10 8.68
CA CYS A 340 23.35 5.44 7.51
C CYS A 340 24.77 5.93 7.24
N ASN A 341 25.05 7.24 7.38
CA ASN A 341 26.39 7.79 7.22
C ASN A 341 27.36 7.24 8.25
N ASP A 342 26.93 7.08 9.52
CA ASP A 342 27.79 6.56 10.59
C ASP A 342 28.21 5.11 10.36
N TRP A 343 27.37 4.31 9.68
CA TRP A 343 27.69 2.95 9.26
C TRP A 343 28.59 2.88 8.02
N LEU A 344 28.67 3.93 7.20
CA LEU A 344 29.50 3.97 5.98
C LEU A 344 30.99 4.15 6.29
N THR A 345 31.57 3.14 6.91
CA THR A 345 33.00 3.06 7.27
C THR A 345 33.61 1.75 6.83
N GLU A 346 34.94 1.72 6.65
CA GLU A 346 35.65 0.52 6.22
C GLU A 346 35.48 -0.65 7.21
N ASP A 347 35.31 -0.37 8.51
CA ASP A 347 35.14 -1.41 9.54
C ASP A 347 33.79 -2.14 9.39
N HIS A 348 32.81 -1.52 8.78
CA HIS A 348 31.47 -2.08 8.55
C HIS A 348 31.25 -2.60 7.13
N LEU A 349 32.23 -2.45 6.24
CA LEU A 349 32.05 -2.72 4.80
C LEU A 349 31.53 -4.14 4.51
N GLU A 350 32.01 -5.17 5.19
CA GLU A 350 31.55 -6.55 4.97
C GLU A 350 30.08 -6.75 5.38
N LEU A 351 29.65 -6.16 6.49
CA LEU A 351 28.24 -6.17 6.89
C LEU A 351 27.35 -5.46 5.87
N LEU A 352 27.77 -4.28 5.41
CA LEU A 352 27.05 -3.50 4.41
C LEU A 352 26.91 -4.25 3.08
N LYS A 353 27.95 -4.93 2.65
CA LYS A 353 27.93 -5.80 1.46
C LYS A 353 26.93 -6.95 1.63
N ASN A 354 26.97 -7.64 2.78
CA ASN A 354 26.05 -8.73 3.09
C ASN A 354 24.60 -8.25 3.14
N TYR A 355 24.34 -7.11 3.76
CA TYR A 355 23.02 -6.48 3.80
C TYR A 355 22.51 -6.17 2.37
N THR A 356 23.35 -5.58 1.51
CA THR A 356 22.97 -5.26 0.12
C THR A 356 22.75 -6.53 -0.72
N VAL A 357 23.58 -7.56 -0.54
CA VAL A 357 23.37 -8.87 -1.19
C VAL A 357 22.04 -9.50 -0.76
N PHE A 358 21.74 -9.46 0.55
CA PHE A 358 20.47 -9.93 1.08
C PHE A 358 19.29 -9.16 0.46
N SER A 359 19.32 -7.81 0.50
CA SER A 359 18.25 -6.97 -0.06
C SER A 359 18.04 -7.28 -1.55
N LEU A 360 19.10 -7.27 -2.35
CA LEU A 360 19.04 -7.57 -3.78
C LEU A 360 18.42 -8.94 -4.07
N LEU A 361 18.87 -9.98 -3.38
CA LEU A 361 18.37 -11.34 -3.59
C LEU A 361 16.93 -11.51 -3.07
N SER A 362 16.58 -10.86 -1.96
CA SER A 362 15.21 -10.85 -1.44
C SER A 362 14.25 -10.22 -2.44
N ASP A 363 14.56 -9.02 -2.95
CA ASP A 363 13.74 -8.28 -3.92
C ASP A 363 13.58 -9.06 -5.23
N MET A 364 14.60 -9.78 -5.66
CA MET A 364 14.60 -10.50 -6.93
C MET A 364 14.15 -11.97 -6.80
N SER A 365 13.91 -12.47 -5.59
CA SER A 365 13.67 -13.90 -5.31
C SER A 365 12.55 -14.52 -6.16
N LEU A 366 11.47 -13.79 -6.44
CA LEU A 366 10.35 -14.26 -7.25
C LEU A 366 10.73 -14.58 -8.70
N TYR A 367 11.77 -13.94 -9.21
CA TYR A 367 12.23 -14.05 -10.60
C TYR A 367 13.46 -14.96 -10.79
N LEU A 368 13.99 -15.50 -9.68
CA LEU A 368 15.16 -16.36 -9.66
C LEU A 368 14.79 -17.86 -9.73
N THR A 369 15.54 -18.70 -9.06
CA THR A 369 15.29 -20.14 -9.09
C THR A 369 13.95 -20.53 -8.43
N PRO A 370 13.32 -21.65 -8.78
CA PRO A 370 12.14 -22.15 -8.09
C PRO A 370 12.29 -22.27 -6.58
N GLN A 371 13.50 -22.63 -6.10
CA GLN A 371 13.80 -22.74 -4.67
C GLN A 371 13.78 -21.37 -3.98
N MET A 372 14.36 -20.34 -4.60
CA MET A 372 14.35 -18.98 -4.04
C MET A 372 12.94 -18.38 -4.07
N GLN A 373 12.21 -18.59 -5.16
CA GLN A 373 10.80 -18.22 -5.26
C GLN A 373 9.97 -18.90 -4.16
N GLY A 374 10.13 -20.20 -3.97
CA GLY A 374 9.44 -20.95 -2.92
C GLY A 374 9.77 -20.43 -1.51
N ASN A 375 11.02 -20.05 -1.25
CA ASN A 375 11.43 -19.46 0.04
C ASN A 375 10.78 -18.09 0.26
N ALA A 376 10.73 -17.23 -0.75
CA ALA A 376 10.09 -15.92 -0.67
C ALA A 376 8.57 -16.04 -0.44
N LEU A 377 7.92 -16.97 -1.16
CA LEU A 377 6.49 -17.26 -0.99
C LEU A 377 6.19 -17.86 0.39
N ALA A 378 7.03 -18.76 0.90
CA ALA A 378 6.88 -19.34 2.23
C ALA A 378 6.96 -18.26 3.32
N TRP A 379 7.92 -17.33 3.19
CA TRP A 379 8.03 -16.17 4.07
C TRP A 379 6.79 -15.27 3.96
N HIS A 380 6.32 -14.97 2.75
CA HIS A 380 5.08 -14.21 2.53
C HIS A 380 3.86 -14.89 3.16
N ASN A 381 3.73 -16.20 2.96
CA ASN A 381 2.60 -16.97 3.49
C ASN A 381 2.61 -17.01 5.02
N PHE A 382 3.79 -17.20 5.63
CA PHE A 382 3.95 -17.14 7.07
C PHE A 382 3.49 -15.80 7.66
N GLN A 383 3.91 -14.70 7.06
CA GLN A 383 3.53 -13.36 7.52
C GLN A 383 2.02 -13.09 7.46
N ASN A 384 1.29 -13.79 6.61
CA ASN A 384 -0.12 -13.52 6.27
C ASN A 384 -1.07 -14.65 6.70
N GLY A 385 -0.59 -15.69 7.36
CA GLY A 385 -1.42 -16.84 7.72
C GLY A 385 -2.01 -17.56 6.49
N ILE A 386 -1.30 -17.56 5.35
CA ILE A 386 -1.74 -18.20 4.11
C ILE A 386 -1.32 -19.68 4.17
N ALA A 387 -2.29 -20.59 3.98
CA ALA A 387 -2.06 -22.01 4.14
C ALA A 387 -1.50 -22.71 2.91
N GLU A 388 -1.80 -22.23 1.71
CA GLU A 388 -1.48 -22.89 0.46
C GLU A 388 -0.58 -22.03 -0.43
N MET A 389 0.25 -22.68 -1.23
CA MET A 389 1.07 -22.01 -2.25
C MET A 389 0.25 -21.79 -3.52
N LYS A 390 0.43 -20.65 -4.17
CA LYS A 390 -0.19 -20.41 -5.48
C LYS A 390 0.37 -21.36 -6.54
N ALA A 391 -0.48 -21.75 -7.50
CA ALA A 391 -0.06 -22.56 -8.63
C ALA A 391 0.96 -21.80 -9.52
N ALA A 392 1.90 -22.53 -10.12
CA ALA A 392 3.00 -21.94 -10.90
C ALA A 392 2.52 -21.12 -12.11
N ASP A 393 1.47 -21.57 -12.80
CA ASP A 393 0.88 -20.85 -13.94
C ASP A 393 0.19 -19.55 -13.49
N LYS A 394 -0.48 -19.56 -12.33
CA LYS A 394 -1.08 -18.37 -11.74
C LYS A 394 0.01 -17.37 -11.36
N LEU A 395 1.09 -17.81 -10.71
CA LEU A 395 2.23 -16.94 -10.39
C LEU A 395 2.88 -16.32 -11.63
N ALA A 396 3.09 -17.12 -12.68
CA ALA A 396 3.64 -16.64 -13.95
C ALA A 396 2.70 -15.61 -14.60
N GLY A 397 1.39 -15.83 -14.55
CA GLY A 397 0.37 -14.90 -15.01
C GLY A 397 0.40 -13.59 -14.23
N GLU A 398 0.36 -13.64 -12.90
CA GLU A 398 0.44 -12.48 -12.01
C GLU A 398 1.72 -11.66 -12.24
N MET A 399 2.88 -12.33 -12.35
CA MET A 399 4.15 -11.67 -12.66
C MET A 399 4.11 -10.96 -14.01
N THR A 400 3.52 -11.60 -15.05
CA THR A 400 3.42 -11.00 -16.38
C THR A 400 2.48 -9.80 -16.38
N GLN A 401 1.33 -9.93 -15.74
CA GLN A 401 0.36 -8.82 -15.64
C GLN A 401 0.90 -7.65 -14.82
N SER A 402 1.70 -7.92 -13.79
CA SER A 402 2.38 -6.88 -13.01
C SER A 402 3.44 -6.15 -13.82
N MET A 403 4.27 -6.87 -14.57
CA MET A 403 5.34 -6.28 -15.38
C MET A 403 4.83 -5.46 -16.57
N PHE A 404 3.70 -5.84 -17.15
CA PHE A 404 3.09 -5.15 -18.29
C PHE A 404 1.77 -4.50 -17.92
N GLY A 405 1.73 -3.85 -16.73
CA GLY A 405 0.50 -3.38 -16.14
C GLY A 405 -0.32 -2.44 -17.01
N PHE A 406 0.27 -1.43 -17.63
CA PHE A 406 -0.45 -0.49 -18.49
C PHE A 406 -0.80 -1.07 -19.85
N GLU A 407 0.02 -1.97 -20.39
CA GLU A 407 -0.26 -2.68 -21.62
C GLU A 407 -1.49 -3.59 -21.47
N PHE A 408 -1.56 -4.33 -20.36
CA PHE A 408 -2.75 -5.09 -19.98
C PHE A 408 -3.94 -4.19 -19.62
N GLY A 409 -3.68 -3.07 -18.96
CA GLY A 409 -4.71 -2.10 -18.60
C GLY A 409 -5.47 -1.55 -19.81
N ARG A 410 -4.77 -1.30 -20.92
CA ARG A 410 -5.41 -0.91 -22.17
C ARG A 410 -6.36 -1.99 -22.68
N LEU A 411 -5.91 -3.26 -22.72
CA LEU A 411 -6.72 -4.38 -23.18
C LEU A 411 -7.93 -4.64 -22.27
N TYR A 412 -7.74 -4.48 -20.96
CA TYR A 412 -8.81 -4.60 -19.98
C TYR A 412 -9.88 -3.53 -20.17
N ALA A 413 -9.46 -2.28 -20.31
CA ALA A 413 -10.37 -1.15 -20.48
C ALA A 413 -11.22 -1.28 -21.76
N GLU A 414 -10.57 -1.64 -22.87
CA GLU A 414 -11.26 -1.86 -24.15
C GLU A 414 -12.37 -2.94 -24.07
N GLN A 415 -12.25 -3.90 -23.14
CA GLN A 415 -13.19 -5.01 -22.99
C GLN A 415 -14.24 -4.75 -21.89
N SER A 416 -13.88 -4.06 -20.81
CA SER A 416 -14.64 -4.11 -19.56
C SER A 416 -15.29 -2.77 -19.17
N PHE A 417 -15.02 -1.67 -19.89
CA PHE A 417 -15.54 -0.36 -19.52
C PHE A 417 -15.82 0.52 -20.75
N SER A 418 -17.08 0.87 -20.95
CA SER A 418 -17.53 1.63 -22.12
C SER A 418 -17.36 3.15 -21.94
N GLU A 419 -17.37 3.90 -23.07
CA GLU A 419 -17.42 5.37 -23.03
C GLU A 419 -18.70 5.89 -22.35
N GLU A 420 -19.83 5.19 -22.50
CA GLU A 420 -21.08 5.55 -21.85
C GLU A 420 -20.98 5.44 -20.32
N ASP A 421 -20.34 4.36 -19.82
CA ASP A 421 -20.07 4.22 -18.38
C ASP A 421 -19.12 5.32 -17.88
N LYS A 422 -18.10 5.68 -18.66
CA LYS A 422 -17.17 6.77 -18.34
C LYS A 422 -17.91 8.10 -18.22
N GLU A 423 -18.86 8.39 -19.12
CA GLU A 423 -19.69 9.58 -19.08
C GLU A 423 -20.62 9.56 -17.86
N ASN A 424 -21.28 8.45 -17.55
CA ASN A 424 -22.20 8.28 -16.43
C ASN A 424 -21.48 8.47 -15.09
N VAL A 425 -20.34 7.81 -14.89
CA VAL A 425 -19.53 7.97 -13.67
C VAL A 425 -19.00 9.40 -13.54
N THR A 426 -18.55 10.02 -14.64
CA THR A 426 -18.11 11.42 -14.64
C THR A 426 -19.24 12.36 -14.25
N ALA A 427 -20.46 12.11 -14.70
CA ALA A 427 -21.65 12.90 -14.32
C ALA A 427 -21.95 12.74 -12.82
N MET A 428 -21.86 11.53 -12.28
CA MET A 428 -22.00 11.25 -10.85
C MET A 428 -20.94 11.99 -10.01
N ILE A 429 -19.67 11.98 -10.42
CA ILE A 429 -18.59 12.74 -9.76
C ILE A 429 -18.97 14.23 -9.70
N ARG A 430 -19.41 14.82 -10.80
CA ARG A 430 -19.81 16.23 -10.84
C ARG A 430 -21.00 16.54 -9.92
N GLN A 431 -21.95 15.61 -9.78
CA GLN A 431 -23.07 15.75 -8.84
C GLN A 431 -22.57 15.74 -7.39
N ILE A 432 -21.65 14.85 -7.04
CA ILE A 432 -21.07 14.75 -5.70
C ILE A 432 -20.21 15.98 -5.38
N LEU A 433 -19.38 16.46 -6.31
CA LEU A 433 -18.63 17.72 -6.18
C LEU A 433 -19.56 18.92 -5.90
N ALA A 434 -20.70 19.00 -6.61
CA ALA A 434 -21.68 20.05 -6.37
C ALA A 434 -22.32 19.94 -4.97
N ALA A 435 -22.56 18.72 -4.48
CA ALA A 435 -23.06 18.50 -3.12
C ALA A 435 -22.02 18.89 -2.06
N TYR A 436 -20.74 18.51 -2.22
CA TYR A 436 -19.66 18.96 -1.35
C TYR A 436 -19.53 20.47 -1.30
N LYS A 437 -19.55 21.13 -2.45
CA LYS A 437 -19.50 22.59 -2.53
C LYS A 437 -20.62 23.24 -1.73
N LYS A 438 -21.86 22.75 -1.89
CA LYS A 438 -23.03 23.23 -1.13
C LYS A 438 -22.85 23.04 0.38
N ARG A 439 -22.32 21.89 0.80
CA ARG A 439 -22.09 21.56 2.22
C ARG A 439 -21.02 22.45 2.83
N ILE A 440 -19.86 22.59 2.19
CA ILE A 440 -18.77 23.46 2.66
C ILE A 440 -19.26 24.91 2.83
N LEU A 441 -20.02 25.42 1.88
CA LEU A 441 -20.59 26.79 1.98
C LEU A 441 -21.56 26.94 3.16
N ALA A 442 -22.19 25.86 3.62
CA ALA A 442 -23.14 25.87 4.73
C ALA A 442 -22.50 25.64 6.11
N LEU A 443 -21.20 25.34 6.20
CA LEU A 443 -20.52 25.11 7.48
C LEU A 443 -20.50 26.40 8.34
N ASP A 444 -20.89 26.28 9.60
CA ASP A 444 -20.91 27.42 10.53
C ASP A 444 -19.55 27.72 11.16
N TRP A 445 -18.66 26.71 11.23
CA TRP A 445 -17.36 26.81 11.88
C TRP A 445 -16.23 27.33 10.97
N MET A 446 -16.45 27.41 9.65
CA MET A 446 -15.49 27.82 8.64
C MET A 446 -15.81 29.23 8.12
N GLY A 447 -14.81 30.11 8.07
CA GLY A 447 -14.96 31.48 7.56
C GLY A 447 -15.05 31.57 6.02
N ASP A 448 -15.51 32.71 5.53
CA ASP A 448 -15.76 32.92 4.09
C ASP A 448 -14.49 32.81 3.22
N GLU A 449 -13.32 33.20 3.74
CA GLU A 449 -12.04 33.11 3.02
C GLU A 449 -11.65 31.65 2.80
N THR A 450 -11.70 30.83 3.85
CA THR A 450 -11.38 29.40 3.77
C THR A 450 -12.39 28.66 2.89
N LYS A 451 -13.71 28.98 3.00
CA LYS A 451 -14.75 28.47 2.11
C LYS A 451 -14.47 28.76 0.64
N ALA A 452 -14.06 29.99 0.33
CA ALA A 452 -13.73 30.36 -1.04
C ALA A 452 -12.55 29.57 -1.61
N ASN A 453 -11.52 29.35 -0.81
CA ASN A 453 -10.36 28.52 -1.18
C ASN A 453 -10.74 27.04 -1.34
N ALA A 454 -11.58 26.49 -0.44
CA ALA A 454 -12.09 25.13 -0.54
C ALA A 454 -12.92 24.92 -1.82
N VAL A 455 -13.80 25.87 -2.14
CA VAL A 455 -14.58 25.85 -3.39
C VAL A 455 -13.66 25.89 -4.62
N LYS A 456 -12.64 26.75 -4.60
CA LYS A 456 -11.65 26.82 -5.69
C LYS A 456 -10.92 25.50 -5.88
N LYS A 457 -10.58 24.80 -4.79
CA LYS A 457 -9.93 23.49 -4.83
C LYS A 457 -10.83 22.43 -5.46
N LEU A 458 -12.13 22.38 -5.09
CA LEU A 458 -13.12 21.52 -5.74
C LEU A 458 -13.30 21.83 -7.23
N ASP A 459 -13.37 23.13 -7.58
CA ASP A 459 -13.60 23.56 -8.97
C ASP A 459 -12.40 23.27 -9.90
N SER A 460 -11.19 23.11 -9.35
CA SER A 460 -9.96 22.82 -10.09
C SER A 460 -9.53 21.33 -10.02
N MET A 461 -10.34 20.49 -9.39
CA MET A 461 -10.01 19.06 -9.25
C MET A 461 -10.03 18.35 -10.60
N THR A 462 -8.94 17.66 -10.93
CA THR A 462 -8.83 16.84 -12.15
C THR A 462 -9.55 15.50 -11.94
N LEU A 463 -10.34 15.09 -12.93
CA LEU A 463 -11.11 13.86 -12.91
C LEU A 463 -10.53 12.84 -13.89
N LYS A 464 -10.12 11.68 -13.40
CA LYS A 464 -9.59 10.58 -14.17
C LYS A 464 -10.46 9.34 -13.97
N VAL A 465 -11.16 8.89 -15.02
CA VAL A 465 -12.18 7.83 -14.95
C VAL A 465 -11.90 6.74 -15.97
N GLY A 466 -11.92 5.50 -15.51
CA GLY A 466 -11.77 4.29 -16.31
C GLY A 466 -10.35 4.01 -16.76
N TYR A 467 -9.84 4.83 -17.65
CA TYR A 467 -8.52 4.65 -18.29
C TYR A 467 -7.96 5.98 -18.81
N PRO A 468 -6.61 6.09 -18.98
CA PRO A 468 -5.98 7.29 -19.53
C PRO A 468 -6.30 7.45 -21.03
N ASP A 469 -6.41 8.70 -21.48
CA ASP A 469 -6.62 8.99 -22.91
C ASP A 469 -5.39 8.63 -23.76
N HIS A 470 -4.20 8.61 -23.14
CA HIS A 470 -2.93 8.24 -23.78
C HIS A 470 -2.17 7.24 -22.91
N PHE A 471 -1.82 6.09 -23.51
CA PHE A 471 -0.97 5.07 -22.89
C PHE A 471 0.49 5.29 -23.27
N THR A 472 1.36 5.44 -22.28
CA THR A 472 2.80 5.58 -22.48
C THR A 472 3.45 4.20 -22.49
N ASP A 473 4.15 3.86 -23.59
CA ASP A 473 4.95 2.61 -23.66
C ASP A 473 6.31 2.81 -22.95
N ILE A 474 6.33 2.56 -21.65
CA ILE A 474 7.56 2.64 -20.82
C ILE A 474 8.56 1.53 -21.15
N HIS A 475 8.09 0.46 -21.78
CA HIS A 475 8.88 -0.70 -22.17
C HIS A 475 9.32 -0.68 -23.63
N ALA A 476 9.10 0.42 -24.36
CA ALA A 476 9.46 0.53 -25.80
C ALA A 476 10.90 0.09 -26.07
N ALA A 477 11.84 0.50 -25.21
CA ALA A 477 13.26 0.19 -25.35
C ALA A 477 13.65 -1.21 -24.84
N ALA A 478 12.78 -1.91 -24.14
CA ALA A 478 13.07 -3.24 -23.59
C ALA A 478 13.05 -4.31 -24.70
N ARG A 479 14.10 -5.14 -24.75
CA ARG A 479 14.12 -6.35 -25.57
C ARG A 479 13.85 -7.57 -24.70
N ILE A 480 12.75 -8.24 -24.92
CA ILE A 480 12.43 -9.53 -24.31
C ILE A 480 12.95 -10.65 -25.21
N THR A 481 13.89 -11.43 -24.68
CA THR A 481 14.50 -12.53 -25.38
C THR A 481 13.64 -13.78 -25.21
N PRO A 482 13.19 -14.45 -26.29
CA PRO A 482 12.40 -15.66 -26.20
C PRO A 482 13.23 -16.85 -25.67
N PRO A 483 12.58 -17.88 -25.08
CA PRO A 483 13.28 -19.07 -24.58
C PRO A 483 14.17 -19.75 -25.65
N GLU A 484 13.73 -19.80 -26.91
CA GLU A 484 14.44 -20.42 -28.03
C GLU A 484 15.76 -19.71 -28.39
N GLU A 485 15.90 -18.42 -28.03
CA GLU A 485 17.12 -17.62 -28.18
C GLU A 485 17.96 -17.59 -26.88
N GLY A 486 17.64 -18.44 -25.90
CA GLY A 486 18.32 -18.49 -24.59
C GLY A 486 17.83 -17.42 -23.61
N GLY A 487 16.64 -16.86 -23.81
CA GLY A 487 16.03 -15.92 -22.87
C GLY A 487 15.71 -16.60 -21.55
N THR A 488 15.94 -15.89 -20.44
CA THR A 488 15.63 -16.33 -19.09
C THR A 488 14.71 -15.33 -18.40
N LEU A 489 13.89 -15.76 -17.43
CA LEU A 489 13.01 -14.85 -16.71
C LEU A 489 13.80 -13.68 -16.11
N ILE A 490 14.87 -13.96 -15.36
CA ILE A 490 15.68 -12.91 -14.76
C ILE A 490 16.28 -11.95 -15.79
N GLY A 491 16.75 -12.44 -16.94
CA GLY A 491 17.27 -11.61 -18.02
C GLY A 491 16.21 -10.65 -18.58
N ASN A 492 15.00 -11.14 -18.77
CA ASN A 492 13.86 -10.36 -19.26
C ASN A 492 13.38 -9.34 -18.22
N VAL A 493 13.31 -9.71 -16.93
CA VAL A 493 12.99 -8.79 -15.83
C VAL A 493 13.98 -7.63 -15.78
N LEU A 494 15.28 -7.92 -15.84
CA LEU A 494 16.32 -6.89 -15.83
C LEU A 494 16.25 -5.97 -17.06
N ALA A 495 15.83 -6.49 -18.22
CA ALA A 495 15.65 -5.66 -19.43
C ALA A 495 14.47 -4.66 -19.25
N LEU A 496 13.37 -5.10 -18.65
CA LEU A 496 12.23 -4.23 -18.32
C LEU A 496 12.62 -3.18 -17.28
N MET A 497 13.21 -3.58 -16.15
CA MET A 497 13.63 -2.67 -15.09
C MET A 497 14.59 -1.58 -15.58
N ARG A 498 15.54 -1.94 -16.45
CA ARG A 498 16.45 -0.94 -17.07
C ARG A 498 15.71 0.04 -17.98
N ALA A 499 14.72 -0.42 -18.73
CA ALA A 499 13.93 0.47 -19.58
C ALA A 499 13.11 1.44 -18.73
N GLU A 500 12.50 0.95 -17.67
CA GLU A 500 11.71 1.76 -16.73
C GLU A 500 12.57 2.80 -16.00
N THR A 501 13.72 2.41 -15.47
CA THR A 501 14.60 3.35 -14.76
C THR A 501 15.18 4.40 -15.70
N ALA A 502 15.53 4.01 -16.93
CA ALA A 502 15.98 4.96 -17.93
C ALA A 502 14.86 5.96 -18.31
N PHE A 503 13.63 5.46 -18.47
CA PHE A 503 12.46 6.32 -18.70
C PHE A 503 12.22 7.27 -17.52
N ASP A 504 12.27 6.77 -16.28
CA ASP A 504 12.07 7.54 -15.07
C ASP A 504 13.10 8.66 -14.89
N LEU A 505 14.36 8.41 -15.20
CA LEU A 505 15.43 9.41 -15.17
C LEU A 505 15.23 10.51 -16.23
N GLU A 506 14.76 10.15 -17.43
CA GLU A 506 14.45 11.14 -18.48
C GLU A 506 13.21 11.97 -18.14
N GLU A 507 12.19 11.35 -17.55
CA GLU A 507 11.01 12.06 -17.05
C GLU A 507 11.38 13.07 -15.95
N GLY A 508 12.28 12.72 -15.04
CA GLY A 508 12.75 13.61 -14.00
C GLY A 508 13.42 14.90 -14.49
N LYS A 509 13.75 15.02 -15.79
CA LYS A 509 14.29 16.22 -16.41
C LYS A 509 13.23 17.15 -16.99
N LYS A 510 11.96 16.72 -16.98
CA LYS A 510 10.82 17.42 -17.56
C LYS A 510 9.93 17.99 -16.46
N PRO A 511 9.04 18.95 -16.76
CA PRO A 511 7.93 19.26 -15.85
C PRO A 511 7.06 18.03 -15.55
N VAL A 512 6.39 18.05 -14.40
CA VAL A 512 5.44 16.99 -14.03
C VAL A 512 4.32 16.90 -15.06
N ASP A 513 4.08 15.70 -15.56
CA ASP A 513 2.95 15.38 -16.42
C ASP A 513 1.75 14.98 -15.54
N LYS A 514 0.81 15.90 -15.37
CA LYS A 514 -0.40 15.68 -14.56
C LYS A 514 -1.45 14.78 -15.24
N GLU A 515 -1.31 14.45 -16.52
CA GLU A 515 -2.18 13.49 -17.19
C GLU A 515 -1.79 12.03 -16.89
N LYS A 516 -0.58 11.82 -16.35
CA LYS A 516 -0.08 10.49 -16.01
C LYS A 516 -0.90 9.84 -14.89
N TRP A 517 -1.21 8.57 -15.04
CA TRP A 517 -1.89 7.77 -14.03
C TRP A 517 -0.88 7.02 -13.16
N ALA A 518 -1.14 6.95 -11.85
CA ALA A 518 -0.34 6.14 -10.93
C ALA A 518 -0.82 4.69 -10.85
N MET A 519 -2.12 4.44 -11.07
CA MET A 519 -2.72 3.10 -11.10
C MET A 519 -3.06 2.69 -12.53
N THR A 520 -2.97 1.39 -12.79
CA THR A 520 -3.37 0.81 -14.09
C THR A 520 -4.89 0.69 -14.18
N PRO A 521 -5.48 0.67 -15.39
CA PRO A 521 -6.93 0.60 -15.57
C PRO A 521 -7.62 -0.62 -14.92
N GLN A 522 -6.95 -1.77 -14.83
CA GLN A 522 -7.48 -2.97 -14.19
C GLN A 522 -7.37 -2.96 -12.65
N THR A 523 -6.73 -1.98 -12.06
CA THR A 523 -6.57 -1.88 -10.59
C THR A 523 -7.94 -1.72 -9.93
N VAL A 524 -8.25 -2.57 -8.96
CA VAL A 524 -9.49 -2.50 -8.17
C VAL A 524 -9.24 -1.60 -6.96
N ASN A 525 -9.15 -0.32 -7.22
CA ASN A 525 -8.95 0.73 -6.22
C ASN A 525 -9.30 2.10 -6.80
N ALA A 526 -9.28 3.14 -5.96
CA ALA A 526 -9.36 4.55 -6.32
C ALA A 526 -8.36 5.35 -5.49
N TYR A 527 -8.08 6.59 -5.86
CA TYR A 527 -7.24 7.47 -5.04
C TYR A 527 -7.48 8.95 -5.32
N TYR A 528 -7.28 9.77 -4.28
CA TYR A 528 -7.02 11.20 -4.41
C TYR A 528 -5.51 11.44 -4.35
N ASN A 529 -4.97 12.20 -5.31
CA ASN A 529 -3.58 12.65 -5.30
C ASN A 529 -3.52 14.15 -4.95
N PRO A 530 -3.03 14.53 -3.77
CA PRO A 530 -2.99 15.92 -3.35
C PRO A 530 -2.05 16.79 -4.20
N SER A 531 -0.92 16.25 -4.70
CA SER A 531 0.02 16.99 -5.57
C SER A 531 -0.54 17.27 -6.95
N GLY A 532 -1.45 16.43 -7.44
CA GLY A 532 -2.20 16.63 -8.68
C GLY A 532 -3.51 17.42 -8.48
N ASN A 533 -4.01 17.51 -7.25
CA ASN A 533 -5.41 17.83 -6.93
C ASN A 533 -6.35 17.05 -7.85
N GLU A 534 -6.20 15.74 -7.86
CA GLU A 534 -6.88 14.83 -8.77
C GLU A 534 -7.50 13.63 -8.06
N ILE A 535 -8.62 13.14 -8.59
CA ILE A 535 -9.25 11.89 -8.20
C ILE A 535 -9.23 10.91 -9.37
N VAL A 536 -8.93 9.66 -9.07
CA VAL A 536 -8.72 8.62 -10.09
C VAL A 536 -9.52 7.37 -9.76
N PHE A 537 -10.31 6.93 -10.71
CA PHE A 537 -11.16 5.73 -10.62
C PHE A 537 -10.87 4.80 -11.79
N PRO A 538 -9.95 3.84 -11.64
CA PRO A 538 -9.67 2.83 -12.66
C PRO A 538 -10.90 1.98 -13.00
N ALA A 539 -10.97 1.46 -14.22
CA ALA A 539 -12.08 0.61 -14.68
C ALA A 539 -12.28 -0.64 -13.82
N GLY A 540 -11.23 -1.12 -13.14
CA GLY A 540 -11.28 -2.30 -12.28
C GLY A 540 -12.24 -2.18 -11.11
N ILE A 541 -12.39 -0.99 -10.48
CA ILE A 541 -13.34 -0.77 -9.39
C ILE A 541 -14.75 -0.43 -9.90
N LEU A 542 -14.89 0.00 -11.15
CA LEU A 542 -16.15 0.42 -11.75
C LEU A 542 -16.97 -0.78 -12.25
N GLN A 543 -17.15 -1.77 -11.39
CA GLN A 543 -17.84 -3.05 -11.64
C GLN A 543 -18.78 -3.35 -10.45
N GLU A 544 -19.74 -4.27 -10.65
CA GLU A 544 -20.59 -4.76 -9.54
C GLU A 544 -19.74 -5.42 -8.42
N PRO A 545 -20.01 -5.15 -7.14
CA PRO A 545 -21.15 -4.41 -6.58
C PRO A 545 -20.88 -2.90 -6.37
N PHE A 546 -19.81 -2.33 -6.87
CA PHE A 546 -19.53 -0.89 -6.68
C PHE A 546 -20.35 -0.02 -7.63
N TYR A 547 -20.38 -0.36 -8.92
CA TYR A 547 -21.10 0.37 -9.96
C TYR A 547 -21.91 -0.57 -10.86
N SER A 548 -23.12 -0.16 -11.23
CA SER A 548 -23.94 -0.83 -12.24
C SER A 548 -24.71 0.20 -13.08
N PRO A 549 -24.62 0.17 -14.41
CA PRO A 549 -25.41 1.05 -15.27
C PRO A 549 -26.93 0.83 -15.14
N GLU A 550 -27.36 -0.29 -14.55
CA GLU A 550 -28.77 -0.64 -14.36
C GLU A 550 -29.30 -0.29 -12.96
N ALA A 551 -28.42 0.10 -12.03
CA ALA A 551 -28.80 0.44 -10.66
C ALA A 551 -29.52 1.80 -10.60
N ASP A 552 -30.40 1.99 -9.60
CA ASP A 552 -30.91 3.29 -9.30
C ASP A 552 -29.86 4.19 -8.61
N LEU A 553 -30.06 5.50 -8.68
CA LEU A 553 -29.12 6.48 -8.14
C LEU A 553 -28.76 6.23 -6.66
N ALA A 554 -29.74 5.87 -5.83
CA ALA A 554 -29.49 5.69 -4.40
C ALA A 554 -28.61 4.45 -4.14
N THR A 555 -28.81 3.38 -4.90
CA THR A 555 -27.98 2.17 -4.86
C THR A 555 -26.54 2.46 -5.29
N ASP A 556 -26.35 3.16 -6.43
CA ASP A 556 -25.00 3.52 -6.90
C ASP A 556 -24.32 4.55 -5.97
N MET A 557 -25.07 5.45 -5.34
CA MET A 557 -24.51 6.33 -4.30
C MET A 557 -23.98 5.54 -3.11
N GLY A 558 -24.61 4.43 -2.72
CA GLY A 558 -24.09 3.53 -1.68
C GLY A 558 -22.91 2.67 -2.12
N GLY A 559 -22.70 2.47 -3.42
CA GLY A 559 -21.61 1.77 -4.05
C GLY A 559 -20.48 2.71 -4.43
N ILE A 560 -20.30 2.94 -5.74
CA ILE A 560 -19.22 3.80 -6.26
C ILE A 560 -19.37 5.26 -5.83
N GLY A 561 -20.58 5.75 -5.59
CA GLY A 561 -20.82 7.11 -5.08
C GLY A 561 -20.16 7.33 -3.72
N MET A 562 -20.17 6.31 -2.84
CA MET A 562 -19.45 6.36 -1.56
C MET A 562 -17.94 6.47 -1.77
N VAL A 563 -17.37 5.67 -2.67
CA VAL A 563 -15.94 5.73 -3.00
C VAL A 563 -15.57 7.09 -3.61
N ILE A 564 -16.36 7.59 -4.57
CA ILE A 564 -16.17 8.92 -5.17
C ILE A 564 -16.17 10.03 -4.11
N ALA A 565 -17.15 10.00 -3.23
CA ALA A 565 -17.25 10.99 -2.17
C ALA A 565 -16.09 10.87 -1.16
N HIS A 566 -15.61 9.66 -0.90
CA HIS A 566 -14.45 9.38 -0.07
C HIS A 566 -13.17 10.02 -0.67
N GLU A 567 -12.89 9.80 -1.96
CA GLU A 567 -11.74 10.39 -2.62
C GLU A 567 -11.82 11.94 -2.68
N ILE A 568 -13.01 12.48 -2.90
CA ILE A 568 -13.21 13.95 -2.82
C ILE A 568 -12.95 14.47 -1.41
N SER A 569 -13.36 13.73 -0.37
CA SER A 569 -13.13 14.08 1.04
C SER A 569 -11.66 14.19 1.38
N HIS A 570 -10.82 13.35 0.78
CA HIS A 570 -9.37 13.41 0.98
C HIS A 570 -8.75 14.75 0.58
N ALA A 571 -9.39 15.56 -0.25
CA ALA A 571 -8.95 16.93 -0.49
C ALA A 571 -9.02 17.82 0.76
N PHE A 572 -9.77 17.42 1.79
CA PHE A 572 -10.08 18.19 3.00
C PHE A 572 -9.85 17.38 4.29
N ASP A 573 -9.28 16.19 4.22
CA ASP A 573 -8.88 15.42 5.40
C ASP A 573 -7.67 16.04 6.10
N SER A 574 -7.15 15.37 7.12
CA SER A 574 -5.99 15.84 7.89
C SER A 574 -4.73 16.06 7.05
N SER A 575 -4.62 15.41 5.89
CA SER A 575 -3.50 15.51 4.94
C SER A 575 -3.80 16.46 3.79
N GLY A 576 -4.81 16.14 3.00
CA GLY A 576 -5.16 16.89 1.80
C GLY A 576 -5.52 18.35 2.07
N ALA A 577 -6.05 18.65 3.27
CA ALA A 577 -6.32 20.02 3.73
C ALA A 577 -5.10 20.95 3.70
N MET A 578 -3.89 20.40 3.68
CA MET A 578 -2.65 21.19 3.66
C MET A 578 -2.18 21.57 2.25
N TYR A 579 -2.84 21.06 1.19
CA TYR A 579 -2.49 21.34 -0.21
C TYR A 579 -3.46 22.32 -0.84
N ASP A 580 -2.93 23.32 -1.58
CA ASP A 580 -3.73 24.29 -2.31
C ASP A 580 -4.37 23.68 -3.58
N GLU A 581 -5.14 24.49 -4.31
CA GLU A 581 -5.83 24.08 -5.53
C GLU A 581 -4.92 23.65 -6.70
N LYS A 582 -3.62 23.88 -6.58
CA LYS A 582 -2.62 23.48 -7.59
C LYS A 582 -1.85 22.23 -7.18
N GLY A 583 -2.10 21.73 -5.96
CA GLY A 583 -1.39 20.62 -5.36
C GLY A 583 -0.10 21.00 -4.66
N ASN A 584 0.12 22.26 -4.32
CA ASN A 584 1.27 22.68 -3.55
C ASN A 584 0.97 22.59 -2.05
N TYR A 585 1.89 22.04 -1.27
CA TYR A 585 1.84 22.13 0.19
C TYR A 585 1.99 23.57 0.63
N LYS A 586 0.88 24.19 0.96
CA LYS A 586 0.77 25.59 1.23
C LYS A 586 -0.41 25.88 2.13
N MET A 587 -0.18 26.60 3.23
CA MET A 587 -1.25 27.08 4.10
C MET A 587 -2.22 27.98 3.31
N TRP A 588 -3.49 27.58 3.22
CA TRP A 588 -4.58 28.31 2.57
C TRP A 588 -5.77 28.53 3.49
N TRP A 589 -5.69 28.04 4.72
CA TRP A 589 -6.65 28.24 5.79
C TRP A 589 -6.37 29.53 6.53
N THR A 590 -7.39 30.14 7.13
CA THR A 590 -7.16 31.08 8.23
C THR A 590 -6.70 30.30 9.47
N GLU A 591 -5.97 30.95 10.37
CA GLU A 591 -5.47 30.30 11.60
C GLU A 591 -6.62 29.79 12.47
N GLU A 592 -7.71 30.58 12.59
CA GLU A 592 -8.91 30.22 13.36
C GLU A 592 -9.62 29.00 12.77
N ASP A 593 -9.81 28.94 11.45
CA ASP A 593 -10.48 27.81 10.79
C ASP A 593 -9.64 26.53 10.90
N LEU A 594 -8.32 26.64 10.81
CA LEU A 594 -7.43 25.48 10.99
C LEU A 594 -7.47 24.96 12.42
N GLU A 595 -7.54 25.83 13.44
CA GLU A 595 -7.72 25.41 14.83
C GLU A 595 -9.08 24.73 15.03
N ASN A 596 -10.15 25.28 14.44
CA ASN A 596 -11.48 24.66 14.49
C ASN A 596 -11.48 23.25 13.84
N PHE A 597 -10.90 23.13 12.63
CA PHE A 597 -10.74 21.85 11.95
C PHE A 597 -9.99 20.83 12.84
N ARG A 598 -8.85 21.22 13.39
CA ARG A 598 -8.06 20.34 14.28
C ARG A 598 -8.85 19.91 15.52
N ALA A 599 -9.63 20.79 16.11
CA ALA A 599 -10.46 20.47 17.27
C ALA A 599 -11.56 19.45 16.92
N LEU A 600 -12.15 19.52 15.71
CA LEU A 600 -13.12 18.55 15.21
C LEU A 600 -12.45 17.21 14.88
N ALA A 601 -11.31 17.25 14.19
CA ALA A 601 -10.51 16.07 13.85
C ALA A 601 -10.09 15.29 15.11
N GLY A 602 -9.69 15.99 16.19
CA GLY A 602 -9.38 15.36 17.47
C GLY A 602 -10.56 14.59 18.07
N LYS A 603 -11.79 15.10 17.94
CA LYS A 603 -12.99 14.37 18.40
C LYS A 603 -13.23 13.10 17.56
N VAL A 604 -12.93 13.13 16.27
CA VAL A 604 -13.00 11.96 15.41
C VAL A 604 -11.97 10.92 15.87
N ALA A 605 -10.71 11.31 16.08
CA ALA A 605 -9.69 10.39 16.59
C ALA A 605 -10.10 9.75 17.93
N ASP A 606 -10.53 10.57 18.91
CA ASP A 606 -10.99 10.08 20.23
C ASP A 606 -12.17 9.09 20.11
N TYR A 607 -13.10 9.31 19.17
CA TYR A 607 -14.24 8.43 18.93
C TYR A 607 -13.79 7.07 18.38
N TYR A 608 -12.85 7.07 17.44
CA TYR A 608 -12.37 5.83 16.82
C TYR A 608 -11.41 5.05 17.72
N ASP A 609 -10.67 5.68 18.62
CA ASP A 609 -9.89 5.00 19.67
C ASP A 609 -10.76 4.09 20.58
N GLY A 610 -12.05 4.42 20.70
CA GLY A 610 -13.04 3.61 21.43
C GLY A 610 -13.63 2.43 20.65
N GLN A 611 -13.32 2.29 19.35
CA GLN A 611 -13.89 1.24 18.50
C GLN A 611 -13.05 -0.04 18.57
N GLU A 612 -13.69 -1.16 18.90
CA GLU A 612 -13.05 -2.47 18.84
C GLU A 612 -12.86 -2.89 17.37
N GLY A 613 -11.60 -3.08 16.97
CA GLY A 613 -11.24 -3.53 15.64
C GLY A 613 -11.26 -5.05 15.49
N PHE A 614 -10.66 -5.79 16.44
CA PHE A 614 -10.57 -7.26 16.40
C PHE A 614 -10.16 -7.83 17.78
N GLU A 615 -10.91 -8.80 18.32
CA GLU A 615 -10.58 -9.60 19.51
C GLU A 615 -10.02 -8.79 20.70
N GLY A 616 -10.73 -7.75 21.12
CA GLY A 616 -10.32 -6.88 22.22
C GLY A 616 -9.21 -5.88 21.88
N ARG A 617 -8.78 -5.82 20.63
CA ARG A 617 -7.86 -4.79 20.10
C ARG A 617 -8.66 -3.64 19.53
N PHE A 618 -8.23 -2.43 19.80
CA PHE A 618 -8.92 -1.23 19.39
C PHE A 618 -8.24 -0.57 18.19
N VAL A 619 -9.00 0.20 17.44
CA VAL A 619 -8.51 1.06 16.37
C VAL A 619 -7.59 2.13 16.97
N ASN A 620 -6.54 2.48 16.27
CA ASN A 620 -5.75 3.67 16.57
C ASN A 620 -6.34 4.85 15.80
N GLY A 621 -7.12 5.70 16.49
CA GLY A 621 -7.85 6.81 15.88
C GLY A 621 -6.96 7.87 15.24
N GLU A 622 -5.72 8.08 15.73
CA GLU A 622 -4.76 8.97 15.10
C GLU A 622 -4.19 8.38 13.80
N GLN A 623 -3.86 7.08 13.81
CA GLN A 623 -3.34 6.38 12.62
C GLN A 623 -4.36 6.35 11.48
N THR A 624 -5.65 6.22 11.81
CA THR A 624 -6.74 6.07 10.83
C THR A 624 -7.53 7.35 10.61
N LEU A 625 -7.07 8.50 11.11
CA LEU A 625 -7.83 9.74 11.15
C LEU A 625 -8.25 10.25 9.77
N GLY A 626 -7.34 10.29 8.81
CA GLY A 626 -7.62 10.77 7.45
C GLY A 626 -8.74 9.97 6.81
N GLU A 627 -8.63 8.64 6.87
CA GLU A 627 -9.61 7.71 6.33
C GLU A 627 -10.97 7.80 7.03
N ASN A 628 -10.96 7.93 8.34
CA ASN A 628 -12.21 8.09 9.11
C ASN A 628 -12.91 9.41 8.82
N ILE A 629 -12.18 10.51 8.62
CA ILE A 629 -12.72 11.80 8.17
C ILE A 629 -13.33 11.66 6.77
N ALA A 630 -12.63 10.99 5.86
CA ALA A 630 -13.09 10.76 4.50
C ALA A 630 -14.38 9.93 4.47
N ASP A 631 -14.46 8.86 5.25
CA ASP A 631 -15.66 8.02 5.38
C ASP A 631 -16.87 8.79 5.94
N LEU A 632 -16.69 9.55 7.03
CA LEU A 632 -17.76 10.36 7.64
C LEU A 632 -18.25 11.44 6.68
N GLY A 633 -17.34 12.16 6.02
CA GLY A 633 -17.65 13.22 5.06
C GLY A 633 -18.39 12.69 3.85
N SER A 634 -17.95 11.53 3.33
CA SER A 634 -18.54 10.91 2.14
C SER A 634 -19.99 10.49 2.38
N LEU A 635 -20.27 9.73 3.44
CA LEU A 635 -21.62 9.28 3.73
C LEU A 635 -22.56 10.46 3.99
N SER A 636 -22.10 11.47 4.70
CA SER A 636 -22.81 12.71 4.94
C SER A 636 -23.12 13.47 3.64
N CYS A 637 -22.20 13.45 2.68
CA CYS A 637 -22.39 14.08 1.37
C CYS A 637 -23.43 13.35 0.53
N ILE A 638 -23.25 12.03 0.31
CA ILE A 638 -24.11 11.26 -0.59
C ILE A 638 -25.55 11.13 -0.05
N THR A 639 -25.73 11.02 1.27
CA THR A 639 -27.08 11.03 1.86
C THR A 639 -27.81 12.35 1.62
N SER A 640 -27.09 13.49 1.54
CA SER A 640 -27.68 14.78 1.20
C SER A 640 -28.17 14.86 -0.26
N ILE A 641 -27.65 14.00 -1.16
CA ILE A 641 -28.12 13.89 -2.55
C ILE A 641 -29.43 13.10 -2.62
N VAL A 642 -29.53 12.00 -1.86
CA VAL A 642 -30.74 11.17 -1.77
C VAL A 642 -31.86 11.90 -1.01
N GLY A 643 -31.50 12.74 -0.03
CA GLY A 643 -32.46 13.55 0.75
C GLY A 643 -33.28 12.69 1.71
N ASP A 644 -34.59 13.01 1.81
CA ASP A 644 -35.50 12.39 2.78
C ASP A 644 -36.20 11.11 2.25
N ASP A 645 -35.76 10.58 1.09
CA ASP A 645 -36.27 9.33 0.56
C ASP A 645 -35.78 8.15 1.42
N THR A 646 -36.62 7.71 2.34
CA THR A 646 -36.26 6.65 3.29
C THR A 646 -36.01 5.29 2.64
N ASP A 647 -36.65 4.97 1.52
CA ASP A 647 -36.38 3.72 0.79
C ASP A 647 -35.09 3.83 -0.01
N GLY A 648 -34.82 4.96 -0.63
CA GLY A 648 -33.54 5.27 -1.26
C GLY A 648 -32.38 5.25 -0.24
N LEU A 649 -32.55 5.85 0.96
CA LEU A 649 -31.56 5.79 2.02
C LEU A 649 -31.27 4.36 2.49
N ARG A 650 -32.30 3.50 2.60
CA ARG A 650 -32.10 2.08 2.93
C ARG A 650 -31.32 1.33 1.85
N ALA A 651 -31.62 1.59 0.58
CA ALA A 651 -30.88 1.02 -0.54
C ALA A 651 -29.40 1.45 -0.51
N LEU A 652 -29.14 2.76 -0.32
CA LEU A 652 -27.81 3.32 -0.15
C LEU A 652 -27.05 2.65 1.00
N PHE A 653 -27.62 2.59 2.21
CA PHE A 653 -26.93 2.00 3.37
C PHE A 653 -26.69 0.49 3.21
N THR A 654 -27.61 -0.21 2.58
CA THR A 654 -27.44 -1.63 2.28
C THR A 654 -26.28 -1.84 1.31
N ARG A 655 -26.22 -1.09 0.22
CA ARG A 655 -25.11 -1.18 -0.76
C ARG A 655 -23.78 -0.76 -0.11
N PHE A 656 -23.77 0.32 0.68
CA PHE A 656 -22.60 0.76 1.45
C PHE A 656 -22.04 -0.33 2.34
N ALA A 657 -22.89 -1.01 3.13
CA ALA A 657 -22.43 -2.11 3.94
C ALA A 657 -21.94 -3.31 3.10
N THR A 658 -22.58 -3.56 1.96
CA THR A 658 -22.26 -4.69 1.06
C THR A 658 -20.86 -4.55 0.47
N ILE A 659 -20.49 -3.38 -0.07
CA ILE A 659 -19.17 -3.19 -0.71
C ILE A 659 -17.99 -3.41 0.24
N TRP A 660 -18.21 -3.26 1.56
CA TRP A 660 -17.18 -3.49 2.58
C TRP A 660 -17.17 -4.91 3.14
N ALA A 661 -18.04 -5.82 2.67
CA ALA A 661 -18.03 -7.21 3.13
C ALA A 661 -16.65 -7.84 2.94
N SER A 662 -16.04 -8.31 4.03
CA SER A 662 -14.69 -8.87 4.01
C SER A 662 -14.44 -9.85 5.14
N LYS A 663 -13.53 -10.78 4.92
CA LYS A 663 -12.97 -11.72 5.89
C LYS A 663 -11.45 -11.71 5.77
N TYR A 664 -10.76 -11.89 6.89
CA TYR A 664 -9.31 -11.95 6.97
C TYR A 664 -8.87 -13.12 7.83
N THR A 665 -7.68 -13.65 7.60
CA THR A 665 -6.98 -14.47 8.60
C THR A 665 -6.71 -13.62 9.82
N ASP A 666 -6.55 -14.25 10.99
CA ASP A 666 -6.31 -13.53 12.25
C ASP A 666 -4.99 -12.74 12.15
N GLU A 667 -3.95 -13.34 11.58
CA GLU A 667 -2.64 -12.72 11.35
C GLU A 667 -2.76 -11.48 10.48
N ALA A 668 -3.49 -11.58 9.37
CA ALA A 668 -3.69 -10.44 8.47
C ALA A 668 -4.50 -9.32 9.13
N MET A 669 -5.52 -9.65 9.92
CA MET A 669 -6.33 -8.65 10.62
C MET A 669 -5.52 -7.93 11.72
N ILE A 670 -4.77 -8.67 12.55
CA ILE A 670 -3.90 -8.10 13.57
C ILE A 670 -2.88 -7.16 12.95
N ARG A 671 -2.29 -7.60 11.85
CA ARG A 671 -1.33 -6.79 11.11
C ARG A 671 -1.97 -5.50 10.58
N ARG A 672 -3.14 -5.57 9.95
CA ARG A 672 -3.85 -4.39 9.44
C ARG A 672 -4.10 -3.35 10.54
N LEU A 673 -4.51 -3.77 11.73
CA LEU A 673 -4.68 -2.85 12.85
C LEU A 673 -3.41 -2.07 13.23
N ASN A 674 -2.23 -2.65 12.99
CA ASN A 674 -0.96 -2.04 13.35
C ASN A 674 -0.32 -1.21 12.22
N THR A 675 -0.66 -1.49 10.95
CA THR A 675 0.07 -0.93 9.79
C THR A 675 -0.82 -0.27 8.74
N ASP A 676 -2.13 -0.53 8.74
CA ASP A 676 -3.07 0.04 7.78
C ASP A 676 -3.63 1.37 8.29
N VAL A 677 -3.76 2.34 7.41
CA VAL A 677 -4.38 3.63 7.72
C VAL A 677 -5.91 3.58 7.72
N HIS A 678 -6.48 2.46 7.28
CA HIS A 678 -7.93 2.25 7.26
C HIS A 678 -8.39 1.50 8.51
N SER A 679 -9.50 1.93 9.08
CA SER A 679 -10.24 1.15 10.08
C SER A 679 -10.74 -0.18 9.49
N PRO A 680 -10.92 -1.26 10.28
CA PRO A 680 -11.53 -2.50 9.80
C PRO A 680 -12.92 -2.26 9.19
N ALA A 681 -13.29 -3.04 8.18
CA ALA A 681 -14.54 -2.86 7.40
C ALA A 681 -15.81 -2.72 8.27
N LYS A 682 -15.93 -3.53 9.32
CA LYS A 682 -17.04 -3.43 10.28
C LYS A 682 -17.09 -2.07 10.98
N VAL A 683 -15.93 -1.51 11.33
CA VAL A 683 -15.82 -0.19 11.95
C VAL A 683 -16.14 0.89 10.92
N ARG A 684 -15.58 0.80 9.70
CA ARG A 684 -15.91 1.72 8.58
C ARG A 684 -17.42 1.82 8.32
N VAL A 685 -18.15 0.73 8.46
CA VAL A 685 -19.62 0.74 8.27
C VAL A 685 -20.34 1.21 9.53
N ASN A 686 -20.18 0.52 10.64
CA ASN A 686 -21.00 0.75 11.82
C ASN A 686 -20.73 2.10 12.48
N ALA A 687 -19.46 2.49 12.62
CA ALA A 687 -19.10 3.77 13.23
C ALA A 687 -19.57 4.96 12.38
N VAL A 688 -19.46 4.88 11.06
CA VAL A 688 -19.91 5.95 10.15
C VAL A 688 -21.42 6.07 10.18
N LEU A 689 -22.18 4.95 10.14
CA LEU A 689 -23.63 4.95 10.22
C LEU A 689 -24.14 5.54 11.54
N CYS A 690 -23.53 5.19 12.66
CA CYS A 690 -23.89 5.75 13.97
C CYS A 690 -23.74 7.28 14.04
N ASN A 691 -22.86 7.87 13.24
CA ASN A 691 -22.63 9.30 13.15
C ASN A 691 -23.45 10.01 12.05
N THR A 692 -24.29 9.27 11.31
CA THR A 692 -25.05 9.81 10.16
C THR A 692 -26.51 10.01 10.50
N ASP A 693 -27.01 11.27 10.51
CA ASP A 693 -28.42 11.59 10.86
C ASP A 693 -29.42 10.88 9.94
N ALA A 694 -29.14 10.79 8.64
CA ALA A 694 -29.98 10.10 7.68
C ALA A 694 -30.19 8.61 8.00
N PHE A 695 -29.26 7.97 8.73
CA PHE A 695 -29.41 6.59 9.17
C PHE A 695 -30.59 6.43 10.13
N TYR A 696 -30.78 7.38 11.04
CA TYR A 696 -31.91 7.37 11.99
C TYR A 696 -33.23 7.76 11.33
N LEU A 697 -33.18 8.53 10.23
CA LEU A 697 -34.36 8.79 9.39
C LEU A 697 -34.81 7.50 8.68
N ALA A 698 -33.88 6.73 8.13
CA ALA A 698 -34.17 5.44 7.48
C ALA A 698 -34.61 4.36 8.47
N TYR A 699 -34.08 4.37 9.71
CA TYR A 699 -34.33 3.35 10.74
C TYR A 699 -34.80 3.98 12.06
N PRO A 700 -36.04 4.52 12.11
CA PRO A 700 -36.58 5.26 13.26
C PRO A 700 -36.84 4.40 14.48
N GLN A 701 -36.71 3.06 14.39
CA GLN A 701 -36.80 2.15 15.56
C GLN A 701 -35.55 2.18 16.44
N LEU A 702 -34.43 2.71 15.97
CA LEU A 702 -33.19 2.81 16.75
C LEU A 702 -33.37 3.76 17.95
N ARG A 703 -32.91 3.34 19.14
CA ARG A 703 -33.09 4.06 20.39
C ARG A 703 -31.92 3.85 21.33
N GLU A 704 -31.88 4.67 22.35
CA GLU A 704 -30.89 4.56 23.42
C GLU A 704 -30.86 3.13 24.01
N GLY A 705 -29.64 2.58 24.10
CA GLY A 705 -29.35 1.19 24.49
C GLY A 705 -29.12 0.23 23.34
N ASP A 706 -29.48 0.57 22.11
CA ASP A 706 -29.08 -0.19 20.92
C ASP A 706 -27.61 0.13 20.57
N LYS A 707 -26.83 -0.86 20.09
CA LYS A 707 -25.41 -0.64 19.75
C LYS A 707 -25.23 0.27 18.53
N MET A 708 -26.21 0.26 17.61
CA MET A 708 -26.22 1.12 16.44
C MET A 708 -26.86 2.49 16.71
N TYR A 709 -27.06 2.88 18.00
CA TYR A 709 -27.59 4.19 18.37
C TYR A 709 -26.50 5.04 19.02
N LEU A 710 -26.33 6.25 18.49
CA LEU A 710 -25.51 7.29 19.10
C LEU A 710 -26.37 8.56 19.23
N ALA A 711 -26.41 9.15 20.43
CA ALA A 711 -27.17 10.36 20.68
C ALA A 711 -26.64 11.52 19.84
N PRO A 712 -27.49 12.44 19.32
CA PRO A 712 -27.07 13.50 18.41
C PRO A 712 -25.87 14.32 18.89
N GLU A 713 -25.83 14.63 20.20
CA GLU A 713 -24.74 15.40 20.83
C GLU A 713 -23.42 14.65 20.96
N GLN A 714 -23.43 13.34 20.74
CA GLN A 714 -22.24 12.49 20.78
C GLN A 714 -21.68 12.20 19.39
N ARG A 715 -22.44 12.55 18.33
CA ARG A 715 -22.03 12.31 16.95
C ARG A 715 -20.87 13.20 16.59
N VAL A 716 -19.91 12.64 15.83
CA VAL A 716 -18.73 13.34 15.36
C VAL A 716 -18.78 13.46 13.83
N GLY A 717 -18.26 14.56 13.33
CA GLY A 717 -18.16 14.85 11.90
C GLY A 717 -17.52 16.20 11.69
N ILE A 718 -17.06 16.44 10.46
CA ILE A 718 -16.40 17.69 10.08
C ILE A 718 -17.18 18.43 9.00
N TRP A 719 -17.63 17.69 7.99
CA TRP A 719 -18.27 18.21 6.75
C TRP A 719 -19.77 18.06 6.69
#